data_a0047d249650c5416f6650fe6a51fb9f
#
_entry.id   a0047d249650c5416f6650fe6a51fb9f
#
_cell.length_a   1.000
_cell.length_b   1.000
_cell.length_c   1.000
_cell.angle_alpha   90.00
_cell.angle_beta   90.00
_cell.angle_gamma   90.00
#
_symmetry.space_group_name_H-M   'P 1'
#
loop_
_entity.id
_entity.type
_entity.pdbx_description
1 polymer ?
#
loop_
_entity_poly.entity_id
_entity_poly.type
_entity_poly.pdbx_seq_one_letter_code
_entity_poly.pdbx_strand_id
1 'polypeptide(L)'
;RANMNRMGYIGEVKSMISELVQYRISPEQLVDLTEDKTISPVLSAKLRDVATMYRAFCDFMKDSFVTAEEILNVLKNLVPQSETLRDAVLVFDEFTGFTPIQNDLMRELLQVTEHIYITLTIDAAEDFYHCSGNEELFALSKKTILSLMKMAEELHVQVMEPVVMTDSAHKRFKLASALAFMEQNLFRPRPAKYTKPVEEIHLAAVKNPQEELILVARQINALIRQGYRYREIAVVTGAVEAYQSYMDPVFTKYEIPYFMDTTKEVLFHPFIECIRAALEIVDTNFSYEAVMRFLRCGFCDIAEDDLDRLDSYLVATGIRGKAAWSRRWGHMPRQKTLYDLEQLEKLREKIYGYLEPFAAVFARKDARVSDGIRALYQLLTQLDTQHQLWNREQQLLAQGEETRSREYAQIYTIVMQLLEKYNLLLGEEPLQIRDFTEVLEAGLSAADVAVIPPGYDSVTIGDIERTRLNHIRILFFIGVNDGIIPKAANAGGIISEYERELLAEKVELAPGAREQAFIQRFYLYRNLTKPSEKLYVSYAKVDSEGKAIRPSYLTGVLRKLFPTLKLQEPEHMEAHTDFYTKEAAEDYLVFGPHEEAWYALARWFLQENDMQKQEKIRKLLHAPYTRYEGEQISRAVALALYGRHPYGSITRLERFAACAY
;
A
#
# COMPACT_ATOMS: atom_id res chain seq x y z
N ARG A 1 -28.15 -15.35 2.40
CA ARG A 1 -27.29 -16.23 3.23
C ARG A 1 -26.07 -16.77 2.49
N ALA A 2 -26.09 -16.97 1.17
CA ALA A 2 -24.97 -17.56 0.42
C ALA A 2 -23.71 -16.66 0.28
N ASN A 3 -23.78 -15.36 0.57
CA ASN A 3 -22.69 -14.41 0.41
C ASN A 3 -22.12 -13.84 1.73
N MET A 4 -22.68 -14.22 2.88
CA MET A 4 -22.32 -13.62 4.17
C MET A 4 -20.91 -14.02 4.66
N ASN A 5 -20.35 -15.12 4.17
CA ASN A 5 -19.03 -15.61 4.55
C ASN A 5 -17.92 -15.19 3.55
N ARG A 6 -18.17 -14.24 2.67
CA ARG A 6 -17.11 -13.71 1.79
C ARG A 6 -16.41 -12.54 2.47
N MET A 7 -15.09 -12.57 2.55
CA MET A 7 -14.25 -11.54 3.15
C MET A 7 -14.61 -10.13 2.69
N GLY A 8 -14.94 -9.94 1.42
CA GLY A 8 -15.39 -8.66 0.89
C GLY A 8 -16.67 -8.13 1.55
N TYR A 9 -17.65 -9.01 1.83
CA TYR A 9 -18.89 -8.60 2.51
C TYR A 9 -18.64 -8.24 3.98
N ILE A 10 -17.79 -8.99 4.67
CA ILE A 10 -17.41 -8.69 6.06
C ILE A 10 -16.69 -7.33 6.12
N GLY A 11 -15.81 -7.05 5.16
CA GLY A 11 -15.14 -5.75 5.02
C GLY A 11 -16.13 -4.58 4.82
N GLU A 12 -17.14 -4.77 3.98
CA GLU A 12 -18.20 -3.77 3.76
C GLU A 12 -19.04 -3.53 5.02
N VAL A 13 -19.40 -4.60 5.76
CA VAL A 13 -20.13 -4.48 7.04
C VAL A 13 -19.28 -3.76 8.08
N LYS A 14 -17.99 -4.10 8.20
CA LYS A 14 -17.05 -3.42 9.09
C LYS A 14 -16.98 -1.93 8.77
N SER A 15 -16.76 -1.57 7.49
CA SER A 15 -16.69 -0.17 7.06
C SER A 15 -17.99 0.59 7.37
N MET A 16 -19.14 -0.06 7.16
CA MET A 16 -20.44 0.52 7.47
C MET A 16 -20.63 0.76 8.96
N ILE A 17 -20.28 -0.21 9.82
CA ILE A 17 -20.39 -0.05 11.27
C ILE A 17 -19.43 1.03 11.76
N SER A 18 -18.19 1.07 11.28
CA SER A 18 -17.23 2.14 11.62
C SER A 18 -17.75 3.52 11.21
N GLU A 19 -18.37 3.65 10.03
CA GLU A 19 -19.03 4.90 9.60
C GLU A 19 -20.14 5.29 10.56
N LEU A 20 -21.05 4.36 10.88
CA LEU A 20 -22.17 4.62 11.80
C LEU A 20 -21.70 5.08 13.19
N VAL A 21 -20.64 4.47 13.72
CA VAL A 21 -20.03 4.91 15.00
C VAL A 21 -19.45 6.32 14.88
N GLN A 22 -18.68 6.62 13.83
CA GLN A 22 -18.08 7.93 13.63
C GLN A 22 -19.10 9.05 13.45
N TYR A 23 -20.24 8.73 12.83
CA TYR A 23 -21.34 9.65 12.60
C TYR A 23 -22.43 9.58 13.69
N ARG A 24 -22.20 8.82 14.77
CA ARG A 24 -23.06 8.72 15.97
C ARG A 24 -24.46 8.21 15.67
N ILE A 25 -24.60 7.35 14.70
CA ILE A 25 -25.88 6.71 14.36
C ILE A 25 -26.00 5.42 15.15
N SER A 26 -26.98 5.33 16.05
CA SER A 26 -27.21 4.13 16.84
C SER A 26 -28.00 3.06 16.07
N PRO A 27 -27.93 1.77 16.50
CA PRO A 27 -28.80 0.72 15.95
C PRO A 27 -30.30 1.06 16.02
N GLU A 28 -30.73 1.75 17.07
CA GLU A 28 -32.13 2.18 17.29
C GLU A 28 -32.53 3.22 16.25
N GLN A 29 -31.70 4.23 16.02
CA GLN A 29 -31.95 5.24 14.97
C GLN A 29 -32.07 4.62 13.58
N LEU A 30 -31.27 3.58 13.28
CA LEU A 30 -31.40 2.85 12.01
C LEU A 30 -32.77 2.14 11.89
N VAL A 31 -33.27 1.58 12.99
CA VAL A 31 -34.58 0.95 13.01
C VAL A 31 -35.69 2.02 12.83
N ASP A 32 -35.59 3.16 13.53
CA ASP A 32 -36.54 4.24 13.40
C ASP A 32 -36.66 4.77 11.95
N LEU A 33 -35.51 4.86 11.25
CA LEU A 33 -35.48 5.20 9.82
C LEU A 33 -36.27 4.21 8.96
N THR A 34 -36.38 2.93 9.34
CA THR A 34 -37.11 1.92 8.56
C THR A 34 -38.65 2.11 8.62
N GLU A 35 -39.13 2.87 9.57
CA GLU A 35 -40.58 3.19 9.72
C GLU A 35 -41.04 4.34 8.83
N ASP A 36 -40.08 5.07 8.25
CA ASP A 36 -40.36 6.19 7.36
C ASP A 36 -40.91 5.71 6.00
N LYS A 37 -42.09 6.24 5.64
CA LYS A 37 -42.78 5.89 4.40
C LYS A 37 -42.07 6.35 3.12
N THR A 38 -41.10 7.24 3.24
CA THR A 38 -40.29 7.72 2.09
C THR A 38 -39.17 6.73 1.71
N ILE A 39 -38.87 5.79 2.59
CA ILE A 39 -37.81 4.80 2.38
C ILE A 39 -38.37 3.57 1.65
N SER A 40 -37.66 3.11 0.61
CA SER A 40 -38.05 1.94 -0.16
C SER A 40 -38.05 0.67 0.70
N PRO A 41 -38.91 -0.33 0.42
CA PRO A 41 -38.88 -1.61 1.14
C PRO A 41 -37.54 -2.33 1.11
N VAL A 42 -36.79 -2.17 0.02
CA VAL A 42 -35.45 -2.77 -0.14
C VAL A 42 -34.44 -2.09 0.81
N LEU A 43 -34.43 -0.76 0.86
CA LEU A 43 -33.57 -0.01 1.76
C LEU A 43 -33.93 -0.28 3.23
N SER A 44 -35.23 -0.32 3.55
CA SER A 44 -35.72 -0.67 4.89
C SER A 44 -35.24 -2.06 5.33
N ALA A 45 -35.25 -3.07 4.44
CA ALA A 45 -34.71 -4.38 4.74
C ALA A 45 -33.19 -4.35 4.99
N LYS A 46 -32.42 -3.65 4.14
CA LYS A 46 -30.98 -3.46 4.35
C LYS A 46 -30.68 -2.80 5.69
N LEU A 47 -31.37 -1.72 6.04
CA LEU A 47 -31.17 -1.00 7.31
C LEU A 47 -31.46 -1.89 8.52
N ARG A 48 -32.49 -2.76 8.45
CA ARG A 48 -32.78 -3.73 9.51
C ARG A 48 -31.68 -4.77 9.66
N ASP A 49 -31.16 -5.28 8.55
CA ASP A 49 -30.03 -6.24 8.57
C ASP A 49 -28.79 -5.60 9.17
N VAL A 50 -28.44 -4.38 8.74
CA VAL A 50 -27.31 -3.62 9.31
C VAL A 50 -27.54 -3.33 10.78
N ALA A 51 -28.72 -2.85 11.19
CA ALA A 51 -29.05 -2.58 12.60
C ALA A 51 -28.94 -3.83 13.48
N THR A 52 -29.34 -5.00 12.95
CA THR A 52 -29.24 -6.28 13.65
C THR A 52 -27.78 -6.66 13.87
N MET A 53 -26.96 -6.58 12.83
CA MET A 53 -25.51 -6.88 12.92
C MET A 53 -24.80 -5.88 13.85
N TYR A 54 -25.12 -4.60 13.72
CA TYR A 54 -24.53 -3.55 14.55
C TYR A 54 -24.89 -3.70 16.01
N ARG A 55 -26.16 -4.02 16.34
CA ARG A 55 -26.59 -4.32 17.72
C ARG A 55 -25.85 -5.51 18.29
N ALA A 56 -25.77 -6.61 17.53
CA ALA A 56 -25.04 -7.80 17.96
C ALA A 56 -23.54 -7.49 18.20
N PHE A 57 -22.94 -6.64 17.37
CA PHE A 57 -21.58 -6.15 17.57
C PHE A 57 -21.44 -5.31 18.82
N CYS A 58 -22.33 -4.35 19.07
CA CYS A 58 -22.34 -3.57 20.31
C CYS A 58 -22.52 -4.44 21.56
N ASP A 59 -23.41 -5.42 21.51
CA ASP A 59 -23.65 -6.35 22.62
C ASP A 59 -22.42 -7.22 22.91
N PHE A 60 -21.70 -7.66 21.86
CA PHE A 60 -20.46 -8.41 21.98
C PHE A 60 -19.32 -7.55 22.58
N MET A 61 -19.23 -6.29 22.18
CA MET A 61 -18.20 -5.37 22.66
C MET A 61 -18.43 -4.87 24.08
N LYS A 62 -19.69 -4.87 24.52
CA LYS A 62 -20.12 -4.29 25.81
C LYS A 62 -19.35 -4.88 26.96
N ASP A 63 -18.88 -4.02 27.85
CA ASP A 63 -18.18 -4.33 29.10
C ASP A 63 -16.79 -5.02 28.95
N SER A 64 -16.37 -5.33 27.72
CA SER A 64 -15.12 -6.08 27.50
C SER A 64 -14.12 -5.39 26.60
N PHE A 65 -14.59 -4.65 25.59
CA PHE A 65 -13.74 -4.10 24.53
C PHE A 65 -14.18 -2.68 24.16
N VAL A 66 -13.22 -1.90 23.64
CA VAL A 66 -13.43 -0.55 23.09
C VAL A 66 -12.87 -0.52 21.69
N THR A 67 -13.66 -0.08 20.71
CA THR A 67 -13.17 0.12 19.34
C THR A 67 -12.29 1.35 19.23
N ALA A 68 -11.51 1.44 18.14
CA ALA A 68 -10.69 2.63 17.89
C ALA A 68 -11.54 3.92 17.78
N GLU A 69 -12.73 3.80 17.22
CA GLU A 69 -13.68 4.90 17.10
C GLU A 69 -14.26 5.32 18.46
N GLU A 70 -14.55 4.34 19.35
CA GLU A 70 -15.10 4.59 20.69
C GLU A 70 -14.08 5.18 21.67
N ILE A 71 -12.78 5.06 21.39
CA ILE A 71 -11.73 5.70 22.23
C ILE A 71 -12.01 7.19 22.41
N LEU A 72 -12.50 7.87 21.38
CA LEU A 72 -12.84 9.29 21.44
C LEU A 72 -14.00 9.57 22.41
N ASN A 73 -14.98 8.66 22.53
CA ASN A 73 -16.06 8.76 23.52
C ASN A 73 -15.55 8.56 24.95
N VAL A 74 -14.62 7.62 25.13
CA VAL A 74 -13.99 7.42 26.44
C VAL A 74 -13.18 8.65 26.82
N LEU A 75 -12.36 9.15 25.89
CA LEU A 75 -11.53 10.35 26.10
C LEU A 75 -12.40 11.56 26.43
N LYS A 76 -13.50 11.80 25.71
CA LYS A 76 -14.48 12.86 25.98
C LYS A 76 -14.93 12.86 27.42
N ASN A 77 -15.24 11.69 27.99
CA ASN A 77 -15.69 11.58 29.39
C ASN A 77 -14.58 11.82 30.44
N LEU A 78 -13.31 11.69 30.04
CA LEU A 78 -12.15 11.91 30.88
C LEU A 78 -11.62 13.36 30.84
N VAL A 79 -11.84 14.08 29.74
CA VAL A 79 -11.38 15.46 29.55
C VAL A 79 -11.75 16.39 30.71
N PRO A 80 -13.01 16.40 31.24
CA PRO A 80 -13.37 17.25 32.35
C PRO A 80 -12.61 16.98 33.65
N GLN A 81 -12.04 15.77 33.78
CA GLN A 81 -11.33 15.33 34.97
C GLN A 81 -9.80 15.56 34.86
N SER A 82 -9.31 15.97 33.68
CA SER A 82 -7.89 16.12 33.42
C SER A 82 -7.34 17.44 33.96
N GLU A 83 -6.44 17.35 34.94
CA GLU A 83 -5.71 18.52 35.44
C GLU A 83 -4.72 19.06 34.39
N THR A 84 -4.12 18.18 33.58
CA THR A 84 -3.16 18.54 32.54
C THR A 84 -3.78 19.40 31.44
N LEU A 85 -5.04 19.20 31.11
CA LEU A 85 -5.74 19.94 30.05
C LEU A 85 -6.29 21.28 30.52
N ARG A 86 -6.45 21.49 31.83
CA ARG A 86 -7.13 22.68 32.38
C ARG A 86 -6.42 24.01 32.03
N ASP A 87 -5.10 23.99 32.01
CA ASP A 87 -4.27 25.15 31.71
C ASP A 87 -3.49 24.97 30.39
N ALA A 88 -3.95 24.03 29.54
CA ALA A 88 -3.29 23.71 28.30
C ALA A 88 -3.69 24.67 27.17
N VAL A 89 -2.74 24.97 26.32
CA VAL A 89 -2.95 25.61 25.01
C VAL A 89 -2.89 24.51 23.95
N LEU A 90 -3.99 24.30 23.24
CA LEU A 90 -4.08 23.30 22.19
C LEU A 90 -3.96 23.95 20.82
N VAL A 91 -3.20 23.33 19.92
CA VAL A 91 -3.05 23.76 18.53
C VAL A 91 -3.43 22.62 17.59
N PHE A 92 -4.44 22.85 16.76
CA PHE A 92 -4.85 21.95 15.69
C PHE A 92 -4.37 22.51 14.36
N ASP A 93 -3.27 21.99 13.84
CA ASP A 93 -2.64 22.52 12.65
C ASP A 93 -3.04 21.75 11.37
N GLU A 94 -3.41 22.49 10.33
CA GLU A 94 -3.83 21.98 9.01
C GLU A 94 -5.00 20.96 9.05
N PHE A 95 -5.91 21.05 10.01
CA PHE A 95 -7.11 20.25 10.02
C PHE A 95 -8.07 20.67 8.88
N THR A 96 -8.73 19.69 8.27
CA THR A 96 -9.66 19.91 7.16
C THR A 96 -11.12 19.80 7.56
N GLY A 97 -11.38 19.28 8.76
CA GLY A 97 -12.72 19.11 9.33
C GLY A 97 -12.67 18.16 10.52
N PHE A 98 -13.81 18.04 11.19
CA PHE A 98 -13.99 17.13 12.32
C PHE A 98 -15.24 16.28 12.07
N THR A 99 -15.14 14.99 12.34
CA THR A 99 -16.31 14.08 12.35
C THR A 99 -17.22 14.42 13.55
N PRO A 100 -18.51 14.01 13.53
CA PRO A 100 -19.40 14.27 14.66
C PRO A 100 -18.88 13.80 16.02
N ILE A 101 -18.21 12.64 16.07
CA ILE A 101 -17.58 12.13 17.32
C ILE A 101 -16.38 13.00 17.76
N GLN A 102 -15.60 13.54 16.81
CA GLN A 102 -14.51 14.48 17.09
C GLN A 102 -15.04 15.84 17.55
N ASN A 103 -16.17 16.29 16.98
CA ASN A 103 -16.84 17.50 17.41
C ASN A 103 -17.33 17.40 18.88
N ASP A 104 -17.76 16.21 19.32
CA ASP A 104 -18.11 16.00 20.72
C ASP A 104 -16.92 16.15 21.66
N LEU A 105 -15.78 15.57 21.28
CA LEU A 105 -14.53 15.76 22.02
C LEU A 105 -14.11 17.23 22.05
N MET A 106 -14.24 17.93 20.90
CA MET A 106 -13.93 19.35 20.81
C MET A 106 -14.81 20.20 21.77
N ARG A 107 -16.08 19.84 21.94
CA ARG A 107 -16.98 20.51 22.91
C ARG A 107 -16.45 20.45 24.33
N GLU A 108 -15.94 19.29 24.76
CA GLU A 108 -15.37 19.16 26.10
C GLU A 108 -14.03 19.89 26.22
N LEU A 109 -13.19 19.83 25.19
CA LEU A 109 -11.92 20.57 25.17
C LEU A 109 -12.11 22.06 25.26
N LEU A 110 -13.11 22.64 24.55
CA LEU A 110 -13.43 24.05 24.59
C LEU A 110 -13.86 24.56 26.00
N GLN A 111 -14.36 23.67 26.85
CA GLN A 111 -14.78 24.03 28.21
C GLN A 111 -13.66 23.90 29.26
N VAL A 112 -12.63 23.13 28.95
CA VAL A 112 -11.60 22.77 29.94
C VAL A 112 -10.26 23.48 29.69
N THR A 113 -9.90 23.67 28.43
CA THR A 113 -8.59 24.23 28.05
C THR A 113 -8.56 25.75 28.10
N GLU A 114 -7.39 26.33 28.31
CA GLU A 114 -7.20 27.80 28.37
C GLU A 114 -7.41 28.43 26.99
N HIS A 115 -6.73 27.87 25.96
CA HIS A 115 -6.83 28.36 24.58
C HIS A 115 -6.80 27.19 23.57
N ILE A 116 -7.57 27.33 22.50
CA ILE A 116 -7.52 26.44 21.33
C ILE A 116 -7.26 27.28 20.08
N TYR A 117 -6.17 26.94 19.36
CA TYR A 117 -5.84 27.51 18.06
C TYR A 117 -6.07 26.47 16.97
N ILE A 118 -6.79 26.86 15.91
CA ILE A 118 -7.10 25.97 14.78
C ILE A 118 -6.69 26.67 13.50
N THR A 119 -5.75 26.07 12.74
CA THR A 119 -5.37 26.62 11.44
C THR A 119 -6.15 25.94 10.32
N LEU A 120 -6.65 26.73 9.39
CA LEU A 120 -7.45 26.27 8.26
C LEU A 120 -6.97 26.90 6.96
N THR A 121 -6.99 26.12 5.87
CA THR A 121 -6.66 26.62 4.54
C THR A 121 -7.91 27.24 3.90
N ILE A 122 -7.88 28.55 3.70
CA ILE A 122 -8.96 29.31 3.03
C ILE A 122 -8.34 30.54 2.35
N ASP A 123 -8.98 31.05 1.28
CA ASP A 123 -8.55 32.30 0.67
C ASP A 123 -8.99 33.49 1.51
N ALA A 124 -8.06 34.42 1.76
CA ALA A 124 -8.33 35.63 2.52
C ALA A 124 -9.44 36.54 1.92
N ALA A 125 -9.72 36.41 0.64
CA ALA A 125 -10.78 37.15 -0.04
C ALA A 125 -12.17 36.50 0.09
N GLU A 126 -12.27 35.28 0.66
CA GLU A 126 -13.54 34.58 0.86
C GLU A 126 -14.28 35.08 2.11
N ASP A 127 -15.58 34.98 2.09
CA ASP A 127 -16.37 35.11 3.32
C ASP A 127 -16.26 33.83 4.15
N PHE A 128 -15.60 33.90 5.31
CA PHE A 128 -15.32 32.77 6.19
C PHE A 128 -16.58 32.21 6.86
N TYR A 129 -17.60 33.05 7.02
CA TYR A 129 -18.80 32.74 7.78
C TYR A 129 -20.00 32.41 6.91
N HIS A 130 -19.81 32.28 5.59
CA HIS A 130 -20.87 31.89 4.66
C HIS A 130 -20.36 30.80 3.70
N CYS A 131 -21.13 29.72 3.58
CA CYS A 131 -20.91 28.63 2.64
C CYS A 131 -22.19 28.40 1.82
N SER A 132 -22.11 28.64 0.51
CA SER A 132 -23.25 28.51 -0.40
C SER A 132 -23.53 27.06 -0.80
N GLY A 133 -22.51 26.20 -0.81
CA GLY A 133 -22.65 24.78 -1.16
C GLY A 133 -21.34 24.03 -1.19
N ASN A 134 -21.44 22.70 -1.38
CA ASN A 134 -20.28 21.79 -1.40
C ASN A 134 -19.34 22.01 -2.60
N GLU A 135 -19.84 22.66 -3.65
CA GLU A 135 -19.06 22.99 -4.86
C GLU A 135 -18.04 24.11 -4.68
N GLU A 136 -18.11 24.87 -3.59
CA GLU A 136 -17.09 25.87 -3.28
C GLU A 136 -15.74 25.18 -2.98
N LEU A 137 -14.64 25.77 -3.46
CA LEU A 137 -13.30 25.19 -3.25
C LEU A 137 -12.96 25.02 -1.77
N PHE A 138 -13.34 25.99 -0.95
CA PHE A 138 -13.08 26.01 0.50
C PHE A 138 -14.30 25.64 1.35
N ALA A 139 -15.29 24.97 0.77
CA ALA A 139 -16.50 24.55 1.49
C ALA A 139 -16.17 23.78 2.77
N LEU A 140 -15.17 22.90 2.72
CA LEU A 140 -14.75 22.11 3.87
C LEU A 140 -14.25 22.97 5.03
N SER A 141 -13.38 23.95 4.75
CA SER A 141 -12.88 24.90 5.75
C SER A 141 -13.99 25.80 6.29
N LYS A 142 -14.86 26.31 5.42
CA LYS A 142 -16.02 27.13 5.83
C LYS A 142 -16.98 26.37 6.74
N LYS A 143 -17.35 25.14 6.38
CA LYS A 143 -18.20 24.27 7.22
C LYS A 143 -17.58 24.03 8.60
N THR A 144 -16.25 23.82 8.63
CA THR A 144 -15.52 23.66 9.89
C THR A 144 -15.61 24.93 10.75
N ILE A 145 -15.38 26.10 10.16
CA ILE A 145 -15.53 27.39 10.87
C ILE A 145 -16.94 27.55 11.43
N LEU A 146 -17.96 27.32 10.59
CA LEU A 146 -19.36 27.46 11.01
C LEU A 146 -19.72 26.49 12.14
N SER A 147 -19.25 25.25 12.09
CA SER A 147 -19.46 24.26 13.14
C SER A 147 -18.80 24.68 14.46
N LEU A 148 -17.56 25.15 14.41
CA LEU A 148 -16.83 25.63 15.59
C LEU A 148 -17.45 26.90 16.19
N MET A 149 -17.87 27.85 15.35
CA MET A 149 -18.54 29.07 15.80
C MET A 149 -19.87 28.74 16.51
N LYS A 150 -20.66 27.84 15.94
CA LYS A 150 -21.91 27.37 16.57
C LYS A 150 -21.64 26.70 17.92
N MET A 151 -20.60 25.85 18.00
CA MET A 151 -20.18 25.25 19.28
C MET A 151 -19.78 26.30 20.32
N ALA A 152 -18.98 27.27 19.93
CA ALA A 152 -18.53 28.34 20.82
C ALA A 152 -19.70 29.18 21.34
N GLU A 153 -20.68 29.50 20.47
CA GLU A 153 -21.92 30.20 20.86
C GLU A 153 -22.75 29.39 21.86
N GLU A 154 -22.99 28.10 21.58
CA GLU A 154 -23.74 27.21 22.47
C GLU A 154 -23.08 27.03 23.84
N LEU A 155 -21.74 27.04 23.89
CA LEU A 155 -20.97 26.89 25.12
C LEU A 155 -20.57 28.20 25.80
N HIS A 156 -20.97 29.35 25.21
CA HIS A 156 -20.59 30.69 25.67
C HIS A 156 -19.07 30.91 25.77
N VAL A 157 -18.31 30.29 24.87
CA VAL A 157 -16.85 30.44 24.78
C VAL A 157 -16.51 31.67 23.94
N GLN A 158 -15.59 32.49 24.43
CA GLN A 158 -15.13 33.68 23.70
C GLN A 158 -14.32 33.29 22.47
N VAL A 159 -14.73 33.78 21.31
CA VAL A 159 -13.97 33.63 20.05
C VAL A 159 -13.16 34.88 19.81
N MET A 160 -11.86 34.70 19.55
CA MET A 160 -10.95 35.81 19.21
C MET A 160 -11.09 36.16 17.72
N GLU A 161 -10.66 37.39 17.37
CA GLU A 161 -10.59 37.79 15.96
C GLU A 161 -9.65 36.86 15.17
N PRO A 162 -10.06 36.41 13.96
CA PRO A 162 -9.24 35.50 13.16
C PRO A 162 -7.97 36.17 12.68
N VAL A 163 -6.85 35.44 12.77
CA VAL A 163 -5.56 35.88 12.21
C VAL A 163 -5.52 35.44 10.75
N VAL A 164 -5.66 36.38 9.84
CA VAL A 164 -5.61 36.13 8.40
C VAL A 164 -4.19 36.28 7.89
N MET A 165 -3.59 35.16 7.41
CA MET A 165 -2.26 35.12 6.86
C MET A 165 -2.32 35.43 5.36
N THR A 166 -1.78 36.59 4.96
CA THR A 166 -1.78 37.04 3.57
C THR A 166 -0.41 36.84 2.93
N ASP A 167 -0.36 36.72 1.62
CA ASP A 167 0.86 36.46 0.83
C ASP A 167 1.93 37.55 1.01
N SER A 168 1.55 38.79 1.24
CA SER A 168 2.48 39.88 1.53
C SER A 168 3.33 39.62 2.77
N ALA A 169 2.83 38.87 3.74
CA ALA A 169 3.56 38.51 4.96
C ALA A 169 4.51 37.31 4.73
N HIS A 170 4.21 36.42 3.77
CA HIS A 170 4.89 35.13 3.69
C HIS A 170 5.95 35.03 2.61
N LYS A 171 5.89 35.84 1.56
CA LYS A 171 6.88 35.84 0.46
C LYS A 171 7.17 34.44 -0.11
N ARG A 172 6.19 33.52 -0.02
CA ARG A 172 6.32 32.10 -0.34
C ARG A 172 6.74 31.86 -1.80
N PHE A 173 6.14 32.58 -2.73
CA PHE A 173 6.40 32.43 -4.15
C PHE A 173 7.32 33.52 -4.72
N LYS A 174 8.29 34.01 -3.95
CA LYS A 174 9.17 35.11 -4.39
C LYS A 174 9.82 34.91 -5.76
N LEU A 175 10.17 33.66 -6.07
CA LEU A 175 10.89 33.29 -7.29
C LEU A 175 10.02 32.50 -8.28
N ALA A 176 8.72 32.28 -7.95
CA ALA A 176 7.85 31.39 -8.71
C ALA A 176 6.52 32.06 -9.04
N SER A 177 6.56 33.01 -9.97
CA SER A 177 5.37 33.82 -10.33
C SER A 177 4.24 32.97 -10.94
N ALA A 178 4.55 31.89 -11.65
CA ALA A 178 3.54 30.98 -12.16
C ALA A 178 2.86 30.17 -11.05
N LEU A 179 3.58 29.78 -10.00
CA LEU A 179 2.99 29.11 -8.83
C LEU A 179 2.09 30.05 -8.03
N ALA A 180 2.51 31.31 -7.82
CA ALA A 180 1.68 32.32 -7.20
C ALA A 180 0.38 32.56 -7.98
N PHE A 181 0.46 32.63 -9.30
CA PHE A 181 -0.71 32.76 -10.18
C PHE A 181 -1.60 31.53 -10.10
N MET A 182 -1.02 30.33 -10.06
CA MET A 182 -1.76 29.06 -9.93
C MET A 182 -2.55 29.04 -8.62
N GLU A 183 -1.94 29.40 -7.51
CA GLU A 183 -2.58 29.45 -6.19
C GLU A 183 -3.84 30.34 -6.21
N GLN A 184 -3.78 31.52 -6.84
CA GLN A 184 -4.90 32.43 -6.94
C GLN A 184 -6.00 31.99 -7.91
N ASN A 185 -5.68 31.17 -8.94
CA ASN A 185 -6.61 30.91 -10.03
C ASN A 185 -7.03 29.43 -10.17
N LEU A 186 -6.33 28.48 -9.51
CA LEU A 186 -6.63 27.07 -9.64
C LEU A 186 -8.00 26.75 -9.05
N PHE A 187 -8.85 26.11 -9.83
CA PHE A 187 -10.23 25.72 -9.48
C PHE A 187 -11.17 26.89 -9.15
N ARG A 188 -10.83 28.10 -9.55
CA ARG A 188 -11.74 29.25 -9.42
C ARG A 188 -12.81 29.25 -10.50
N PRO A 189 -14.02 29.80 -10.24
CA PRO A 189 -15.10 29.82 -11.24
C PRO A 189 -14.77 30.56 -12.53
N ARG A 190 -13.94 31.60 -12.46
CA ARG A 190 -13.51 32.43 -13.60
C ARG A 190 -12.01 32.68 -13.54
N PRO A 191 -11.19 31.65 -13.82
CA PRO A 191 -9.75 31.78 -13.70
C PRO A 191 -9.19 32.68 -14.81
N ALA A 192 -8.24 33.52 -14.46
CA ALA A 192 -7.43 34.25 -15.45
C ALA A 192 -6.50 33.30 -16.20
N LYS A 193 -5.86 33.79 -17.28
CA LYS A 193 -4.87 33.03 -18.04
C LYS A 193 -3.49 33.64 -17.82
N TYR A 194 -2.51 32.80 -17.52
CA TYR A 194 -1.11 33.21 -17.41
C TYR A 194 -0.48 33.26 -18.78
N THR A 195 -0.05 34.45 -19.21
CA THR A 195 0.43 34.69 -20.59
C THR A 195 1.96 34.75 -20.72
N LYS A 196 2.68 34.79 -19.58
CA LYS A 196 4.13 34.78 -19.58
C LYS A 196 4.70 33.37 -19.82
N PRO A 197 5.95 33.21 -20.23
CA PRO A 197 6.62 31.92 -20.22
C PRO A 197 6.54 31.26 -18.83
N VAL A 198 6.36 29.95 -18.82
CA VAL A 198 6.26 29.14 -17.59
C VAL A 198 7.53 28.30 -17.46
N GLU A 199 8.31 28.57 -16.43
CA GLU A 199 9.58 27.88 -16.15
C GLU A 199 9.50 27.03 -14.88
N GLU A 200 8.54 27.34 -14.01
CA GLU A 200 8.39 26.70 -12.71
C GLU A 200 7.47 25.47 -12.74
N ILE A 201 6.62 25.34 -13.76
CA ILE A 201 5.67 24.25 -13.91
C ILE A 201 6.04 23.41 -15.12
N HIS A 202 6.21 22.12 -14.92
CA HIS A 202 6.54 21.16 -15.96
C HIS A 202 5.39 20.14 -16.10
N LEU A 203 5.04 19.79 -17.33
CA LEU A 203 4.03 18.78 -17.62
C LEU A 203 4.63 17.71 -18.55
N ALA A 204 4.60 16.45 -18.15
CA ALA A 204 5.17 15.34 -18.90
C ALA A 204 4.18 14.19 -19.11
N ALA A 205 4.27 13.53 -20.27
CA ALA A 205 3.60 12.27 -20.55
C ALA A 205 4.65 11.19 -20.83
N VAL A 206 4.61 10.12 -20.06
CA VAL A 206 5.57 9.01 -20.14
C VAL A 206 4.89 7.71 -20.54
N LYS A 207 5.66 6.70 -20.88
CA LYS A 207 5.13 5.42 -21.37
C LYS A 207 4.34 4.68 -20.28
N ASN A 208 4.93 4.47 -19.13
CA ASN A 208 4.36 3.67 -18.02
C ASN A 208 4.83 4.21 -16.66
N PRO A 209 4.30 3.70 -15.52
CA PRO A 209 4.67 4.14 -14.17
C PRO A 209 6.16 3.99 -13.84
N GLN A 210 6.82 2.96 -14.35
CA GLN A 210 8.25 2.76 -14.10
C GLN A 210 9.09 3.86 -14.77
N GLU A 211 8.80 4.19 -16.04
CA GLU A 211 9.45 5.28 -16.76
C GLU A 211 9.17 6.64 -16.10
N GLU A 212 7.99 6.80 -15.50
CA GLU A 212 7.64 8.00 -14.74
C GLU A 212 8.55 8.18 -13.52
N LEU A 213 8.79 7.12 -12.76
CA LEU A 213 9.70 7.16 -11.62
C LEU A 213 11.16 7.35 -12.04
N ILE A 214 11.59 6.77 -13.16
CA ILE A 214 12.93 7.00 -13.71
C ILE A 214 13.11 8.47 -14.06
N LEU A 215 12.12 9.10 -14.71
CA LEU A 215 12.13 10.52 -15.01
C LEU A 215 12.25 11.35 -13.71
N VAL A 216 11.43 11.03 -12.71
CA VAL A 216 11.48 11.68 -11.39
C VAL A 216 12.84 11.54 -10.74
N ALA A 217 13.41 10.34 -10.69
CA ALA A 217 14.70 10.06 -10.06
C ALA A 217 15.84 10.87 -10.73
N ARG A 218 15.83 10.95 -12.06
CA ARG A 218 16.80 11.76 -12.81
C ARG A 218 16.66 13.25 -12.51
N GLN A 219 15.42 13.76 -12.48
CA GLN A 219 15.18 15.16 -12.14
C GLN A 219 15.59 15.48 -10.69
N ILE A 220 15.34 14.57 -9.74
CA ILE A 220 15.80 14.71 -8.35
C ILE A 220 17.32 14.83 -8.32
N ASN A 221 18.06 13.92 -8.95
CA ASN A 221 19.52 13.97 -8.96
C ASN A 221 20.06 15.24 -9.62
N ALA A 222 19.42 15.75 -10.68
CA ALA A 222 19.76 17.03 -11.30
C ALA A 222 19.54 18.20 -10.34
N LEU A 223 18.46 18.18 -9.54
CA LEU A 223 18.15 19.21 -8.56
C LEU A 223 19.11 19.17 -7.37
N ILE A 224 19.49 17.99 -6.88
CA ILE A 224 20.50 17.84 -5.82
C ILE A 224 21.83 18.47 -6.24
N ARG A 225 22.24 18.27 -7.51
CA ARG A 225 23.45 18.93 -8.05
C ARG A 225 23.32 20.46 -8.17
N GLN A 226 22.10 20.98 -8.26
CA GLN A 226 21.82 22.41 -8.21
C GLN A 226 21.85 22.98 -6.77
N GLY A 227 22.03 22.11 -5.75
CA GLY A 227 22.15 22.50 -4.35
C GLY A 227 20.87 22.34 -3.52
N TYR A 228 19.83 21.73 -4.08
CA TYR A 228 18.65 21.33 -3.30
C TYR A 228 18.96 20.16 -2.36
N ARG A 229 18.18 20.02 -1.29
CA ARG A 229 18.25 18.87 -0.38
C ARG A 229 17.08 17.92 -0.62
N TYR A 230 17.27 16.65 -0.34
CA TYR A 230 16.23 15.64 -0.50
C TYR A 230 14.96 15.99 0.28
N ARG A 231 15.07 16.47 1.51
CA ARG A 231 13.93 16.89 2.34
C ARG A 231 13.12 18.08 1.81
N GLU A 232 13.66 18.83 0.85
CA GLU A 232 12.97 19.94 0.17
C GLU A 232 12.14 19.47 -1.02
N ILE A 233 12.22 18.17 -1.33
CA ILE A 233 11.59 17.53 -2.49
C ILE A 233 10.55 16.52 -2.00
N ALA A 234 9.37 16.54 -2.58
CA ALA A 234 8.35 15.55 -2.35
C ALA A 234 7.84 14.94 -3.66
N VAL A 235 7.38 13.69 -3.58
CA VAL A 235 6.68 12.98 -4.65
C VAL A 235 5.30 12.60 -4.13
N VAL A 236 4.24 13.02 -4.81
CA VAL A 236 2.85 12.77 -4.41
C VAL A 236 2.09 12.11 -5.55
N THR A 237 1.27 11.13 -5.19
CA THR A 237 0.38 10.43 -6.13
C THR A 237 -0.97 10.14 -5.49
N GLY A 238 -2.00 9.88 -6.30
CA GLY A 238 -3.31 9.41 -5.83
C GLY A 238 -3.39 7.89 -5.60
N ALA A 239 -2.36 7.14 -6.01
CA ALA A 239 -2.31 5.68 -5.88
C ALA A 239 -0.88 5.21 -5.58
N VAL A 240 -0.45 5.40 -4.34
CA VAL A 240 0.92 5.03 -3.90
C VAL A 240 1.18 3.55 -4.13
N GLU A 241 0.18 2.70 -3.91
CA GLU A 241 0.24 1.24 -4.07
C GLU A 241 0.63 0.83 -5.50
N ALA A 242 0.15 1.58 -6.51
CA ALA A 242 0.47 1.30 -7.91
C ALA A 242 1.94 1.57 -8.29
N TYR A 243 2.62 2.39 -7.51
CA TYR A 243 4.03 2.75 -7.70
C TYR A 243 4.99 2.04 -6.76
N GLN A 244 4.49 1.47 -5.66
CA GLN A 244 5.30 0.93 -4.58
C GLN A 244 6.32 -0.13 -5.05
N SER A 245 5.92 -1.02 -5.96
CA SER A 245 6.80 -2.07 -6.49
C SER A 245 7.95 -1.54 -7.35
N TYR A 246 7.82 -0.35 -7.91
CA TYR A 246 8.83 0.30 -8.76
C TYR A 246 9.71 1.28 -7.99
N MET A 247 9.22 1.83 -6.87
CA MET A 247 9.94 2.89 -6.14
C MET A 247 11.26 2.41 -5.57
N ASP A 248 11.25 1.28 -4.86
CA ASP A 248 12.46 0.76 -4.23
C ASP A 248 13.57 0.44 -5.25
N PRO A 249 13.32 -0.35 -6.31
CA PRO A 249 14.33 -0.60 -7.35
C PRO A 249 14.86 0.66 -8.03
N VAL A 250 13.96 1.63 -8.34
CA VAL A 250 14.37 2.84 -9.05
C VAL A 250 15.16 3.76 -8.13
N PHE A 251 14.66 4.07 -6.92
CA PHE A 251 15.33 5.04 -6.05
C PHE A 251 16.65 4.49 -5.47
N THR A 252 16.72 3.19 -5.18
CA THR A 252 17.98 2.52 -4.82
C THR A 252 18.99 2.62 -5.95
N LYS A 253 18.59 2.35 -7.19
CA LYS A 253 19.44 2.45 -8.38
C LYS A 253 20.00 3.86 -8.60
N TYR A 254 19.21 4.89 -8.31
CA TYR A 254 19.61 6.28 -8.43
C TYR A 254 20.19 6.86 -7.13
N GLU A 255 20.44 6.02 -6.12
CA GLU A 255 21.00 6.38 -4.80
C GLU A 255 20.23 7.51 -4.11
N ILE A 256 18.90 7.53 -4.25
CA ILE A 256 18.02 8.55 -3.67
C ILE A 256 17.46 8.04 -2.35
N PRO A 257 17.82 8.65 -1.21
CA PRO A 257 17.19 8.34 0.07
C PRO A 257 15.74 8.83 0.06
N TYR A 258 14.80 7.96 0.40
CA TYR A 258 13.38 8.30 0.41
C TYR A 258 12.68 7.75 1.66
N PHE A 259 11.59 8.40 2.01
CA PHE A 259 10.62 7.94 2.99
C PHE A 259 9.25 7.85 2.32
N MET A 260 8.63 6.69 2.40
CA MET A 260 7.28 6.47 1.89
C MET A 260 6.29 6.49 3.06
N ASP A 261 5.41 7.49 3.04
CA ASP A 261 4.33 7.62 4.03
C ASP A 261 3.17 6.67 3.69
N THR A 262 3.47 5.36 3.79
CA THR A 262 2.50 4.28 3.61
C THR A 262 2.68 3.24 4.69
N THR A 263 1.59 2.58 5.03
CA THR A 263 1.66 1.33 5.78
C THR A 263 1.89 0.19 4.79
N LYS A 264 2.81 -0.71 5.11
CA LYS A 264 3.00 -1.93 4.32
C LYS A 264 2.09 -3.02 4.84
N GLU A 265 1.29 -3.57 3.93
CA GLU A 265 0.52 -4.77 4.22
C GLU A 265 1.47 -5.93 4.56
N VAL A 266 1.21 -6.58 5.68
CA VAL A 266 2.03 -7.71 6.14
C VAL A 266 1.77 -9.01 5.36
N LEU A 267 0.69 -9.10 4.60
CA LEU A 267 0.22 -10.32 3.93
C LEU A 267 1.24 -10.98 3.00
N PHE A 268 2.11 -10.20 2.37
CA PHE A 268 3.13 -10.71 1.44
C PHE A 268 4.46 -11.04 2.10
N HIS A 269 4.57 -10.91 3.44
CA HIS A 269 5.78 -11.24 4.15
C HIS A 269 6.00 -12.75 4.21
N PRO A 270 7.22 -13.30 3.95
CA PRO A 270 7.48 -14.74 3.95
C PRO A 270 7.03 -15.47 5.23
N PHE A 271 7.11 -14.83 6.38
CA PHE A 271 6.64 -15.37 7.66
C PHE A 271 5.11 -15.56 7.68
N ILE A 272 4.36 -14.59 7.16
CA ILE A 272 2.91 -14.69 7.03
C ILE A 272 2.53 -15.76 6.03
N GLU A 273 3.25 -15.83 4.90
CA GLU A 273 3.05 -16.86 3.89
C GLU A 273 3.30 -18.27 4.44
N CYS A 274 4.29 -18.43 5.33
CA CYS A 274 4.54 -19.69 6.04
C CYS A 274 3.32 -20.11 6.89
N ILE A 275 2.71 -19.17 7.62
CA ILE A 275 1.52 -19.42 8.44
C ILE A 275 0.33 -19.80 7.54
N ARG A 276 0.08 -19.05 6.48
CA ARG A 276 -1.00 -19.29 5.52
C ARG A 276 -0.84 -20.65 4.84
N ALA A 277 0.36 -20.97 4.39
CA ALA A 277 0.65 -22.27 3.78
C ALA A 277 0.46 -23.44 4.77
N ALA A 278 0.84 -23.27 6.05
CA ALA A 278 0.60 -24.29 7.08
C ALA A 278 -0.89 -24.55 7.29
N LEU A 279 -1.73 -23.53 7.31
CA LEU A 279 -3.19 -23.67 7.39
C LEU A 279 -3.77 -24.31 6.14
N GLU A 280 -3.30 -23.92 4.96
CA GLU A 280 -3.73 -24.53 3.68
C GLU A 280 -3.36 -26.01 3.59
N ILE A 281 -2.21 -26.44 4.14
CA ILE A 281 -1.85 -27.86 4.24
C ILE A 281 -2.92 -28.65 4.99
N VAL A 282 -3.48 -28.08 6.06
CA VAL A 282 -4.56 -28.73 6.82
C VAL A 282 -5.87 -28.76 6.02
N ASP A 283 -6.29 -27.65 5.43
CA ASP A 283 -7.55 -27.55 4.66
C ASP A 283 -7.53 -28.43 3.40
N THR A 284 -6.39 -28.49 2.70
CA THR A 284 -6.23 -29.26 1.46
C THR A 284 -5.70 -30.67 1.67
N ASN A 285 -5.64 -31.13 2.93
CA ASN A 285 -5.13 -32.47 3.29
C ASN A 285 -3.74 -32.77 2.68
N PHE A 286 -2.75 -31.89 2.89
CA PHE A 286 -1.38 -32.04 2.42
C PHE A 286 -1.28 -32.07 0.88
N SER A 287 -1.89 -31.09 0.20
CA SER A 287 -1.69 -30.92 -1.23
C SER A 287 -0.22 -30.61 -1.54
N TYR A 288 0.21 -30.96 -2.74
CA TYR A 288 1.59 -30.69 -3.19
C TYR A 288 1.88 -29.19 -3.16
N GLU A 289 0.98 -28.39 -3.67
CA GLU A 289 1.11 -26.94 -3.78
C GLU A 289 1.27 -26.29 -2.39
N ALA A 290 0.43 -26.64 -1.43
CA ALA A 290 0.47 -26.07 -0.08
C ALA A 290 1.76 -26.46 0.66
N VAL A 291 2.19 -27.73 0.55
CA VAL A 291 3.43 -28.19 1.18
C VAL A 291 4.65 -27.49 0.56
N MET A 292 4.73 -27.38 -0.76
CA MET A 292 5.86 -26.71 -1.41
C MET A 292 5.91 -25.22 -1.10
N ARG A 293 4.75 -24.54 -1.03
CA ARG A 293 4.67 -23.13 -0.56
C ARG A 293 5.25 -22.99 0.84
N PHE A 294 4.84 -23.83 1.77
CA PHE A 294 5.34 -23.83 3.15
C PHE A 294 6.86 -24.00 3.20
N LEU A 295 7.41 -24.97 2.46
CA LEU A 295 8.84 -25.25 2.45
C LEU A 295 9.65 -24.10 1.80
N ARG A 296 9.12 -23.49 0.73
CA ARG A 296 9.79 -22.38 0.03
C ARG A 296 9.76 -21.06 0.79
N CYS A 297 9.02 -20.96 1.90
CA CYS A 297 9.10 -19.79 2.80
C CYS A 297 10.45 -19.67 3.54
N GLY A 298 11.26 -20.74 3.55
CA GLY A 298 12.63 -20.70 4.07
C GLY A 298 12.79 -20.93 5.57
N PHE A 299 11.71 -21.30 6.31
CA PHE A 299 11.78 -21.51 7.77
C PHE A 299 12.03 -22.96 8.20
N CYS A 300 12.14 -23.92 7.27
CA CYS A 300 12.28 -25.35 7.60
C CYS A 300 13.75 -25.81 7.73
N ASP A 301 14.72 -24.92 7.59
CA ASP A 301 16.15 -25.25 7.60
C ASP A 301 16.46 -26.45 6.69
N ILE A 302 16.10 -26.34 5.41
CA ILE A 302 16.37 -27.30 4.33
C ILE A 302 17.17 -26.56 3.25
N ALA A 303 18.26 -27.18 2.80
CA ALA A 303 19.06 -26.61 1.73
C ALA A 303 18.25 -26.54 0.41
N GLU A 304 18.47 -25.52 -0.42
CA GLU A 304 17.76 -25.33 -1.68
C GLU A 304 17.90 -26.54 -2.62
N ASP A 305 19.08 -27.10 -2.74
CA ASP A 305 19.32 -28.30 -3.55
C ASP A 305 18.50 -29.51 -3.07
N ASP A 306 18.32 -29.68 -1.76
CA ASP A 306 17.50 -30.75 -1.20
C ASP A 306 16.02 -30.51 -1.40
N LEU A 307 15.61 -29.24 -1.35
CA LEU A 307 14.25 -28.82 -1.63
C LEU A 307 13.89 -29.08 -3.11
N ASP A 308 14.79 -28.76 -4.04
CA ASP A 308 14.60 -28.99 -5.47
C ASP A 308 14.58 -30.50 -5.82
N ARG A 309 15.40 -31.32 -5.14
CA ARG A 309 15.34 -32.78 -5.26
C ARG A 309 14.01 -33.34 -4.74
N LEU A 310 13.57 -32.84 -3.59
CA LEU A 310 12.27 -33.21 -3.02
C LEU A 310 11.13 -32.85 -3.96
N ASP A 311 11.12 -31.63 -4.48
CA ASP A 311 10.12 -31.12 -5.44
C ASP A 311 10.06 -32.06 -6.67
N SER A 312 11.20 -32.27 -7.28
CA SER A 312 11.34 -33.17 -8.43
C SER A 312 10.83 -34.60 -8.14
N TYR A 313 11.11 -35.12 -6.95
CA TYR A 313 10.63 -36.44 -6.52
C TYR A 313 9.13 -36.48 -6.31
N LEU A 314 8.55 -35.48 -5.63
CA LEU A 314 7.09 -35.38 -5.40
C LEU A 314 6.32 -35.30 -6.72
N VAL A 315 6.81 -34.51 -7.68
CA VAL A 315 6.22 -34.40 -9.03
C VAL A 315 6.33 -35.75 -9.77
N ALA A 316 7.49 -36.42 -9.73
CA ALA A 316 7.71 -37.68 -10.45
C ALA A 316 6.88 -38.84 -9.88
N THR A 317 6.57 -38.83 -8.59
CA THR A 317 5.85 -39.90 -7.89
C THR A 317 4.37 -39.61 -7.67
N GLY A 318 3.95 -38.33 -7.77
CA GLY A 318 2.58 -37.91 -7.51
C GLY A 318 2.18 -38.02 -6.03
N ILE A 319 3.14 -37.96 -5.11
CA ILE A 319 2.88 -38.03 -3.66
C ILE A 319 2.09 -36.80 -3.23
N ARG A 320 0.90 -37.06 -2.65
CA ARG A 320 0.00 -36.05 -2.08
C ARG A 320 -0.91 -36.68 -1.04
N GLY A 321 -1.39 -35.85 -0.11
CA GLY A 321 -2.29 -36.26 0.96
C GLY A 321 -1.57 -36.77 2.21
N LYS A 322 -2.14 -36.51 3.40
CA LYS A 322 -1.60 -36.85 4.73
C LYS A 322 -1.20 -38.33 4.81
N ALA A 323 -2.01 -39.22 4.25
CA ALA A 323 -1.74 -40.66 4.26
C ALA A 323 -0.49 -41.07 3.49
N ALA A 324 -0.12 -40.35 2.43
CA ALA A 324 1.13 -40.60 1.68
C ALA A 324 2.35 -40.02 2.43
N TRP A 325 2.19 -38.90 3.10
CA TRP A 325 3.22 -38.29 3.93
C TRP A 325 3.52 -39.08 5.23
N SER A 326 2.51 -39.77 5.78
CA SER A 326 2.67 -40.60 7.00
C SER A 326 3.40 -41.92 6.77
N ARG A 327 3.56 -42.35 5.51
CA ARG A 327 4.18 -43.63 5.16
C ARG A 327 5.58 -43.43 4.64
N ARG A 328 6.45 -44.43 4.85
CA ARG A 328 7.78 -44.46 4.27
C ARG A 328 7.72 -44.49 2.74
N TRP A 329 8.54 -43.63 2.10
CA TRP A 329 8.63 -43.58 0.66
C TRP A 329 9.60 -44.64 0.14
N GLY A 330 9.13 -45.49 -0.76
CA GLY A 330 9.95 -46.58 -1.32
C GLY A 330 9.88 -46.70 -2.84
N HIS A 331 9.08 -45.81 -3.48
CA HIS A 331 8.94 -45.82 -4.94
C HIS A 331 10.11 -45.11 -5.61
N MET A 332 10.80 -45.84 -6.52
CA MET A 332 11.90 -45.24 -7.29
C MET A 332 11.40 -44.88 -8.68
N PRO A 333 11.43 -43.59 -9.07
CA PRO A 333 11.10 -43.18 -10.42
C PRO A 333 11.98 -43.83 -11.47
N ARG A 334 11.57 -43.81 -12.74
CA ARG A 334 12.33 -44.46 -13.85
C ARG A 334 13.78 -43.96 -13.98
N GLN A 335 14.06 -42.74 -13.57
CA GLN A 335 15.39 -42.14 -13.54
C GLN A 335 16.11 -42.40 -12.19
N LYS A 336 16.46 -43.64 -11.94
CA LYS A 336 16.98 -44.13 -10.67
C LYS A 336 18.23 -43.40 -10.11
N THR A 337 19.02 -42.74 -10.95
CA THR A 337 20.29 -42.11 -10.58
C THR A 337 20.17 -40.73 -9.97
N LEU A 338 18.99 -40.14 -9.97
CA LEU A 338 18.78 -38.76 -9.53
C LEU A 338 18.30 -38.64 -8.08
N TYR A 339 17.87 -39.75 -7.44
CA TYR A 339 17.24 -39.68 -6.13
C TYR A 339 17.95 -40.56 -5.11
N ASP A 340 18.26 -39.95 -3.97
CA ASP A 340 18.68 -40.68 -2.75
C ASP A 340 17.44 -40.83 -1.85
N LEU A 341 16.89 -42.05 -1.80
CA LEU A 341 15.69 -42.36 -1.02
C LEU A 341 15.93 -42.23 0.50
N GLU A 342 17.14 -42.46 0.99
CA GLU A 342 17.44 -42.29 2.43
C GLU A 342 17.41 -40.78 2.83
N GLN A 343 17.98 -39.95 1.97
CA GLN A 343 17.94 -38.50 2.20
C GLN A 343 16.50 -37.95 2.09
N LEU A 344 15.76 -38.37 1.08
CA LEU A 344 14.35 -37.98 0.91
C LEU A 344 13.48 -38.46 2.07
N GLU A 345 13.73 -39.64 2.62
CA GLU A 345 13.01 -40.14 3.78
C GLU A 345 13.30 -39.33 5.05
N LYS A 346 14.54 -38.94 5.28
CA LYS A 346 14.91 -38.04 6.37
C LYS A 346 14.23 -36.67 6.24
N LEU A 347 14.14 -36.12 5.01
CA LEU A 347 13.43 -34.87 4.75
C LEU A 347 11.93 -35.04 5.01
N ARG A 348 11.31 -36.15 4.53
CA ARG A 348 9.92 -36.47 4.81
C ARG A 348 9.64 -36.54 6.30
N GLU A 349 10.47 -37.26 7.07
CA GLU A 349 10.29 -37.39 8.52
C GLU A 349 10.42 -36.03 9.22
N LYS A 350 11.41 -35.22 8.83
CA LYS A 350 11.58 -33.87 9.36
C LYS A 350 10.34 -33.00 9.10
N ILE A 351 9.89 -32.94 7.84
CA ILE A 351 8.76 -32.11 7.41
C ILE A 351 7.46 -32.59 8.06
N TYR A 352 7.20 -33.90 8.01
CA TYR A 352 6.00 -34.47 8.60
C TYR A 352 5.99 -34.30 10.11
N GLY A 353 7.15 -34.35 10.76
CA GLY A 353 7.30 -34.11 12.19
C GLY A 353 6.92 -32.68 12.60
N TYR A 354 7.10 -31.69 11.75
CA TYR A 354 6.60 -30.33 11.98
C TYR A 354 5.09 -30.21 11.77
N LEU A 355 4.57 -30.80 10.69
CA LEU A 355 3.21 -30.57 10.22
C LEU A 355 2.17 -31.47 10.89
N GLU A 356 2.52 -32.70 11.28
CA GLU A 356 1.56 -33.67 11.83
C GLU A 356 0.97 -33.21 13.16
N PRO A 357 1.77 -32.78 14.18
CA PRO A 357 1.22 -32.33 15.45
C PRO A 357 0.25 -31.15 15.29
N PHE A 358 0.59 -30.22 14.38
CA PHE A 358 -0.25 -29.09 14.04
C PHE A 358 -1.57 -29.55 13.39
N ALA A 359 -1.51 -30.37 12.34
CA ALA A 359 -2.69 -30.85 11.64
C ALA A 359 -3.59 -31.78 12.48
N ALA A 360 -3.02 -32.50 13.46
CA ALA A 360 -3.78 -33.38 14.33
C ALA A 360 -4.76 -32.63 15.24
N VAL A 361 -4.45 -31.39 15.63
CA VAL A 361 -5.34 -30.57 16.47
C VAL A 361 -6.63 -30.21 15.71
N PHE A 362 -6.53 -29.84 14.43
CA PHE A 362 -7.69 -29.51 13.61
C PHE A 362 -8.55 -30.73 13.22
N ALA A 363 -8.05 -31.94 13.42
CA ALA A 363 -8.83 -33.16 13.21
C ALA A 363 -9.71 -33.55 14.43
N ARG A 364 -9.51 -32.93 15.57
CA ARG A 364 -10.27 -33.19 16.81
C ARG A 364 -11.62 -32.49 16.75
N LYS A 365 -12.69 -33.22 17.10
CA LYS A 365 -14.06 -32.68 17.12
C LYS A 365 -14.35 -31.74 18.30
N ASP A 366 -13.60 -31.87 19.37
CA ASP A 366 -13.73 -31.12 20.62
C ASP A 366 -12.75 -29.95 20.72
N ALA A 367 -11.94 -29.73 19.68
CA ALA A 367 -10.94 -28.68 19.69
C ALA A 367 -11.58 -27.28 19.64
N ARG A 368 -10.95 -26.35 20.34
CA ARG A 368 -11.33 -24.95 20.39
C ARG A 368 -10.31 -24.08 19.64
N VAL A 369 -10.69 -22.87 19.32
CA VAL A 369 -9.79 -21.88 18.67
C VAL A 369 -8.50 -21.71 19.47
N SER A 370 -8.56 -21.68 20.80
CA SER A 370 -7.37 -21.65 21.68
C SER A 370 -6.41 -22.83 21.48
N ASP A 371 -6.92 -24.02 21.13
CA ASP A 371 -6.07 -25.17 20.80
C ASP A 371 -5.38 -25.00 19.46
N GLY A 372 -6.09 -24.45 18.46
CA GLY A 372 -5.52 -24.12 17.15
C GLY A 372 -4.42 -23.06 17.23
N ILE A 373 -4.64 -22.00 18.01
CA ILE A 373 -3.64 -20.95 18.26
C ILE A 373 -2.40 -21.54 18.94
N ARG A 374 -2.59 -22.38 19.96
CA ARG A 374 -1.48 -23.05 20.65
C ARG A 374 -0.71 -23.97 19.72
N ALA A 375 -1.39 -24.72 18.85
CA ALA A 375 -0.75 -25.57 17.87
C ALA A 375 0.06 -24.77 16.85
N LEU A 376 -0.47 -23.63 16.38
CA LEU A 376 0.27 -22.72 15.51
C LEU A 376 1.51 -22.15 16.19
N TYR A 377 1.38 -21.67 17.43
CA TYR A 377 2.51 -21.19 18.21
C TYR A 377 3.59 -22.27 18.41
N GLN A 378 3.19 -23.52 18.68
CA GLN A 378 4.11 -24.63 18.80
C GLN A 378 4.84 -24.94 17.51
N LEU A 379 4.14 -24.92 16.37
CA LEU A 379 4.76 -25.07 15.04
C LEU A 379 5.81 -23.97 14.80
N LEU A 380 5.46 -22.70 15.03
CA LEU A 380 6.38 -21.57 14.86
C LEU A 380 7.60 -21.66 15.80
N THR A 381 7.41 -22.15 17.01
CA THR A 381 8.50 -22.42 17.96
C THR A 381 9.41 -23.55 17.51
N GLN A 382 8.85 -24.67 17.00
CA GLN A 382 9.62 -25.79 16.46
C GLN A 382 10.44 -25.40 15.24
N LEU A 383 9.94 -24.47 14.42
CA LEU A 383 10.65 -23.90 13.28
C LEU A 383 11.68 -22.84 13.69
N ASP A 384 11.79 -22.48 14.96
CA ASP A 384 12.66 -21.42 15.48
C ASP A 384 12.51 -20.09 14.71
N THR A 385 11.27 -19.77 14.36
CA THR A 385 10.96 -18.62 13.48
C THR A 385 11.43 -17.28 14.04
N GLN A 386 11.35 -17.09 15.36
CA GLN A 386 11.79 -15.86 16.01
C GLN A 386 13.27 -15.59 15.81
N HIS A 387 14.10 -16.61 16.00
CA HIS A 387 15.56 -16.50 15.82
C HIS A 387 15.91 -16.34 14.33
N GLN A 388 15.22 -17.05 13.44
CA GLN A 388 15.46 -16.92 11.99
C GLN A 388 15.09 -15.52 11.47
N LEU A 389 13.98 -14.93 11.96
CA LEU A 389 13.60 -13.56 11.63
C LEU A 389 14.63 -12.56 12.15
N TRP A 390 15.11 -12.73 13.39
CA TRP A 390 16.18 -11.90 13.94
C TRP A 390 17.48 -12.00 13.13
N ASN A 391 17.89 -13.21 12.73
CA ASN A 391 19.08 -13.39 11.89
C ASN A 391 18.91 -12.66 10.55
N ARG A 392 17.73 -12.72 9.95
CA ARG A 392 17.46 -12.06 8.69
C ARG A 392 17.45 -10.53 8.84
N GLU A 393 16.90 -10.01 9.92
CA GLU A 393 16.99 -8.61 10.30
C GLU A 393 18.44 -8.13 10.34
N GLN A 394 19.34 -8.86 11.04
CA GLN A 394 20.75 -8.50 11.16
C GLN A 394 21.48 -8.55 9.80
N GLN A 395 21.16 -9.53 8.95
CA GLN A 395 21.71 -9.61 7.60
C GLN A 395 21.31 -8.41 6.75
N LEU A 396 20.04 -8.02 6.79
CA LEU A 396 19.53 -6.86 6.06
C LEU A 396 20.16 -5.55 6.56
N LEU A 397 20.33 -5.40 7.88
CA LEU A 397 21.07 -4.28 8.47
C LEU A 397 22.52 -4.20 7.95
N ALA A 398 23.22 -5.33 7.91
CA ALA A 398 24.58 -5.38 7.40
C ALA A 398 24.68 -5.07 5.90
N GLN A 399 23.60 -5.28 5.14
CA GLN A 399 23.47 -4.94 3.72
C GLN A 399 23.03 -3.48 3.49
N GLY A 400 22.70 -2.73 4.55
CA GLY A 400 22.20 -1.36 4.47
C GLY A 400 20.70 -1.25 4.12
N GLU A 401 19.96 -2.37 4.13
CA GLU A 401 18.53 -2.42 3.84
C GLU A 401 17.69 -2.14 5.10
N GLU A 402 17.83 -0.95 5.68
CA GLU A 402 17.21 -0.59 6.96
C GLU A 402 15.68 -0.73 6.98
N THR A 403 15.00 -0.36 5.90
CA THR A 403 13.53 -0.43 5.82
C THR A 403 13.05 -1.88 5.92
N ARG A 404 13.67 -2.78 5.17
CA ARG A 404 13.34 -4.22 5.21
C ARG A 404 13.73 -4.86 6.54
N SER A 405 14.87 -4.46 7.11
CA SER A 405 15.28 -4.92 8.44
C SER A 405 14.20 -4.62 9.49
N ARG A 406 13.64 -3.41 9.49
CA ARG A 406 12.58 -3.01 10.42
C ARG A 406 11.28 -3.80 10.24
N GLU A 407 10.96 -4.22 9.01
CA GLU A 407 9.82 -5.12 8.76
C GLU A 407 10.02 -6.47 9.48
N TYR A 408 11.21 -7.06 9.33
CA TYR A 408 11.56 -8.32 10.00
C TYR A 408 11.60 -8.19 11.52
N ALA A 409 11.99 -7.04 12.07
CA ALA A 409 12.00 -6.77 13.51
C ALA A 409 10.59 -6.74 14.12
N GLN A 410 9.59 -6.27 13.39
CA GLN A 410 8.25 -6.03 13.92
C GLN A 410 7.29 -7.19 13.67
N ILE A 411 7.44 -7.93 12.56
CA ILE A 411 6.44 -8.88 12.07
C ILE A 411 6.10 -9.99 13.08
N TYR A 412 7.08 -10.50 13.82
CA TYR A 412 6.84 -11.51 14.85
C TYR A 412 5.92 -10.99 15.96
N THR A 413 6.20 -9.79 16.46
CA THR A 413 5.42 -9.15 17.52
C THR A 413 3.99 -8.89 17.05
N ILE A 414 3.81 -8.41 15.81
CA ILE A 414 2.49 -8.17 15.22
C ILE A 414 1.68 -9.47 15.18
N VAL A 415 2.27 -10.56 14.72
CA VAL A 415 1.58 -11.86 14.67
C VAL A 415 1.23 -12.37 16.06
N MET A 416 2.15 -12.27 17.04
CA MET A 416 1.87 -12.73 18.40
C MET A 416 0.74 -11.91 19.04
N GLN A 417 0.75 -10.61 18.92
CA GLN A 417 -0.34 -9.74 19.39
C GLN A 417 -1.68 -10.06 18.72
N LEU A 418 -1.67 -10.36 17.43
CA LEU A 418 -2.88 -10.79 16.73
C LEU A 418 -3.40 -12.12 17.25
N LEU A 419 -2.54 -13.11 17.46
CA LEU A 419 -2.91 -14.42 18.03
C LEU A 419 -3.43 -14.30 19.47
N GLU A 420 -2.84 -13.44 20.28
CA GLU A 420 -3.34 -13.14 21.64
C GLU A 420 -4.74 -12.52 21.58
N LYS A 421 -4.93 -11.53 20.69
CA LYS A 421 -6.23 -10.90 20.47
C LYS A 421 -7.27 -11.89 19.96
N TYR A 422 -6.89 -12.75 19.03
CA TYR A 422 -7.76 -13.81 18.50
C TYR A 422 -8.17 -14.79 19.61
N ASN A 423 -7.21 -15.20 20.45
CA ASN A 423 -7.50 -16.08 21.60
C ASN A 423 -8.43 -15.42 22.61
N LEU A 424 -8.22 -14.13 22.91
CA LEU A 424 -9.05 -13.38 23.85
C LEU A 424 -10.50 -13.25 23.35
N LEU A 425 -10.68 -13.00 22.04
CA LEU A 425 -12.00 -12.74 21.46
C LEU A 425 -12.80 -14.02 21.20
N LEU A 426 -12.15 -15.08 20.66
CA LEU A 426 -12.81 -16.24 20.11
C LEU A 426 -12.21 -17.58 20.61
N GLY A 427 -11.34 -17.56 21.60
CA GLY A 427 -10.60 -18.74 22.07
C GLY A 427 -11.47 -19.93 22.49
N GLU A 428 -12.68 -19.67 23.00
CA GLU A 428 -13.63 -20.69 23.46
C GLU A 428 -14.53 -21.25 22.34
N GLU A 429 -14.51 -20.62 21.15
CA GLU A 429 -15.32 -21.07 20.01
C GLU A 429 -14.81 -22.42 19.44
N PRO A 430 -15.70 -23.22 18.82
CA PRO A 430 -15.31 -24.46 18.17
C PRO A 430 -14.30 -24.22 17.05
N LEU A 431 -13.24 -25.04 16.98
CA LEU A 431 -12.21 -24.93 15.98
C LEU A 431 -12.67 -25.54 14.63
N GLN A 432 -12.77 -24.71 13.61
CA GLN A 432 -12.93 -25.14 12.21
C GLN A 432 -11.85 -24.48 11.37
N ILE A 433 -11.16 -25.26 10.53
CA ILE A 433 -9.98 -24.76 9.78
C ILE A 433 -10.31 -23.55 8.90
N ARG A 434 -11.44 -23.53 8.23
CA ARG A 434 -11.84 -22.43 7.35
C ARG A 434 -12.15 -21.16 8.11
N ASP A 435 -12.97 -21.26 9.15
CA ASP A 435 -13.32 -20.11 9.98
C ASP A 435 -12.08 -19.54 10.67
N PHE A 436 -11.20 -20.43 11.17
CA PHE A 436 -9.93 -20.07 11.79
C PHE A 436 -9.02 -19.30 10.81
N THR A 437 -8.91 -19.80 9.57
CA THR A 437 -8.09 -19.19 8.53
C THR A 437 -8.67 -17.82 8.12
N GLU A 438 -9.99 -17.73 7.87
CA GLU A 438 -10.65 -16.49 7.48
C GLU A 438 -10.50 -15.38 8.52
N VAL A 439 -10.68 -15.70 9.80
CA VAL A 439 -10.50 -14.72 10.89
C VAL A 439 -9.05 -14.28 11.02
N LEU A 440 -8.11 -15.22 10.93
CA LEU A 440 -6.68 -14.88 10.98
C LEU A 440 -6.25 -14.02 9.79
N GLU A 441 -6.68 -14.35 8.59
CA GLU A 441 -6.41 -13.57 7.37
C GLU A 441 -7.03 -12.17 7.45
N ALA A 442 -8.24 -12.03 8.00
CA ALA A 442 -8.85 -10.73 8.24
C ALA A 442 -8.03 -9.87 9.22
N GLY A 443 -7.51 -10.50 10.29
CA GLY A 443 -6.63 -9.82 11.23
C GLY A 443 -5.29 -9.41 10.62
N LEU A 444 -4.68 -10.29 9.82
CA LEU A 444 -3.41 -10.02 9.14
C LEU A 444 -3.55 -8.93 8.07
N SER A 445 -4.67 -8.90 7.32
CA SER A 445 -4.92 -7.83 6.34
C SER A 445 -5.19 -6.47 6.97
N ALA A 446 -5.61 -6.44 8.23
CA ALA A 446 -5.80 -5.21 8.99
C ALA A 446 -4.54 -4.80 9.77
N ALA A 447 -3.49 -5.62 9.76
CA ALA A 447 -2.24 -5.36 10.46
C ALA A 447 -1.25 -4.64 9.52
N ASP A 448 -0.71 -3.54 10.01
CA ASP A 448 0.24 -2.70 9.29
C ASP A 448 1.58 -2.62 10.00
N VAL A 449 2.66 -2.63 9.23
CA VAL A 449 4.00 -2.30 9.75
C VAL A 449 4.21 -0.79 9.63
N ALA A 450 4.44 -0.14 10.76
CA ALA A 450 4.80 1.27 10.77
C ALA A 450 6.23 1.46 10.26
N VAL A 451 6.38 2.27 9.21
CA VAL A 451 7.68 2.66 8.66
C VAL A 451 8.07 4.01 9.26
N ILE A 452 9.19 4.04 10.00
CA ILE A 452 9.76 5.29 10.54
C ILE A 452 10.78 5.81 9.52
N PRO A 453 10.83 7.14 9.23
CA PRO A 453 11.82 7.70 8.31
C PRO A 453 13.25 7.29 8.67
N PRO A 454 14.06 6.79 7.72
CA PRO A 454 15.41 6.33 7.98
C PRO A 454 16.42 7.47 8.29
N GLY A 455 16.07 8.71 8.03
CA GLY A 455 16.98 9.85 8.22
C GLY A 455 16.29 11.21 8.12
N TYR A 456 17.03 12.27 8.43
CA TYR A 456 16.54 13.65 8.38
C TYR A 456 16.55 14.28 6.98
N ASP A 457 17.26 13.70 6.01
CA ASP A 457 17.37 14.23 4.65
C ASP A 457 17.00 13.16 3.62
N SER A 458 15.71 13.01 3.39
CA SER A 458 15.13 12.07 2.44
C SER A 458 13.96 12.70 1.67
N VAL A 459 13.72 12.21 0.45
CA VAL A 459 12.55 12.58 -0.34
C VAL A 459 11.31 12.00 0.31
N THR A 460 10.30 12.83 0.55
CA THR A 460 9.00 12.36 1.06
C THR A 460 8.12 11.90 -0.09
N ILE A 461 7.67 10.64 -0.03
CA ILE A 461 6.71 10.07 -0.99
C ILE A 461 5.38 9.85 -0.26
N GLY A 462 4.28 10.33 -0.82
CA GLY A 462 3.02 10.24 -0.14
C GLY A 462 1.76 10.31 -0.98
N ASP A 463 0.65 10.15 -0.28
CA ASP A 463 -0.70 10.23 -0.82
C ASP A 463 -1.26 11.65 -0.75
N ILE A 464 -2.16 12.00 -1.67
CA ILE A 464 -2.79 13.33 -1.78
C ILE A 464 -3.52 13.74 -0.50
N GLU A 465 -4.15 12.81 0.19
CA GLU A 465 -5.05 13.11 1.32
C GLU A 465 -4.33 13.02 2.66
N ARG A 466 -3.42 12.03 2.82
CA ARG A 466 -2.80 11.68 4.10
C ARG A 466 -1.52 12.44 4.38
N THR A 467 -0.68 12.62 3.37
CA THR A 467 0.69 13.08 3.59
C THR A 467 0.75 14.56 3.92
N ARG A 468 1.43 14.89 5.02
CA ARG A 468 1.69 16.27 5.44
C ARG A 468 3.03 16.73 4.87
N LEU A 469 2.97 17.73 4.02
CA LEU A 469 4.16 18.28 3.35
C LEU A 469 4.54 19.63 3.99
N ASN A 470 5.68 19.67 4.67
CA ASN A 470 6.19 20.88 5.29
C ASN A 470 7.46 21.37 4.59
N HIS A 471 7.55 22.68 4.32
CA HIS A 471 8.73 23.34 3.75
C HIS A 471 9.22 22.77 2.41
N ILE A 472 8.30 22.28 1.57
CA ILE A 472 8.62 21.74 0.25
C ILE A 472 8.88 22.86 -0.75
N ARG A 473 10.03 22.81 -1.40
CA ARG A 473 10.38 23.71 -2.51
C ARG A 473 9.98 23.14 -3.86
N ILE A 474 10.07 21.80 -4.00
CA ILE A 474 9.85 21.11 -5.25
C ILE A 474 8.87 19.95 -5.02
N LEU A 475 7.83 19.89 -5.85
CA LEU A 475 6.86 18.82 -5.83
C LEU A 475 6.84 18.08 -7.18
N PHE A 476 6.97 16.78 -7.12
CA PHE A 476 6.62 15.85 -8.20
C PHE A 476 5.23 15.28 -7.94
N PHE A 477 4.29 15.61 -8.82
CA PHE A 477 2.92 15.13 -8.76
C PHE A 477 2.72 14.13 -9.88
N ILE A 478 2.79 12.84 -9.56
CA ILE A 478 2.85 11.72 -10.50
C ILE A 478 1.55 10.93 -10.57
N GLY A 479 1.38 10.15 -11.63
CA GLY A 479 0.18 9.34 -11.83
C GLY A 479 -1.07 10.18 -12.05
N VAL A 480 -0.96 11.31 -12.74
CA VAL A 480 -2.08 12.21 -13.02
C VAL A 480 -2.94 11.63 -14.15
N ASN A 481 -3.49 10.45 -13.87
CA ASN A 481 -4.36 9.70 -14.76
C ASN A 481 -5.82 9.69 -14.29
N ASP A 482 -6.73 9.52 -15.25
CA ASP A 482 -8.17 9.39 -15.00
C ASP A 482 -8.45 8.13 -14.14
N GLY A 483 -9.29 8.27 -13.11
CA GLY A 483 -9.56 7.22 -12.14
C GLY A 483 -8.54 7.11 -10.99
N ILE A 484 -7.35 7.71 -11.14
CA ILE A 484 -6.36 7.88 -10.06
C ILE A 484 -6.50 9.28 -9.47
N ILE A 485 -6.62 10.29 -10.33
CA ILE A 485 -6.82 11.69 -9.95
C ILE A 485 -7.95 12.30 -10.78
N PRO A 486 -9.11 12.55 -10.21
CA PRO A 486 -9.54 12.17 -8.85
C PRO A 486 -9.65 10.65 -8.71
N LYS A 487 -9.54 10.16 -7.47
CA LYS A 487 -9.85 8.76 -7.17
C LYS A 487 -11.27 8.46 -7.62
N ALA A 488 -11.46 7.36 -8.34
CA ALA A 488 -12.80 6.89 -8.63
C ALA A 488 -13.52 6.63 -7.30
N ALA A 489 -14.70 7.22 -7.12
CA ALA A 489 -15.51 6.91 -5.95
C ALA A 489 -15.82 5.42 -5.99
N ASN A 490 -15.64 4.73 -4.87
CA ASN A 490 -16.04 3.33 -4.75
C ASN A 490 -17.56 3.24 -4.99
N ALA A 491 -17.93 2.81 -6.17
CA ALA A 491 -19.35 2.62 -6.56
C ALA A 491 -19.93 1.32 -5.96
N GLY A 492 -19.47 0.93 -4.77
CA GLY A 492 -19.87 -0.27 -4.04
C GLY A 492 -20.14 0.07 -2.59
N GLY A 493 -20.91 -0.77 -1.94
CA GLY A 493 -21.25 -0.65 -0.53
C GLY A 493 -22.62 -1.25 -0.26
N ILE A 494 -22.92 -1.51 1.01
CA ILE A 494 -24.22 -2.02 1.45
C ILE A 494 -25.33 -1.02 1.07
N ILE A 495 -25.04 0.27 1.21
CA ILE A 495 -25.94 1.39 0.87
C ILE A 495 -25.44 2.03 -0.42
N SER A 496 -26.26 2.04 -1.47
CA SER A 496 -25.95 2.69 -2.75
C SER A 496 -25.93 4.23 -2.63
N GLU A 497 -25.32 4.91 -3.58
CA GLU A 497 -25.23 6.38 -3.59
C GLU A 497 -26.60 7.05 -3.55
N TYR A 498 -27.56 6.55 -4.32
CA TYR A 498 -28.94 7.07 -4.30
C TYR A 498 -29.62 6.87 -2.93
N GLU A 499 -29.40 5.69 -2.30
CA GLU A 499 -29.91 5.42 -0.96
C GLU A 499 -29.25 6.33 0.09
N ARG A 500 -27.96 6.63 -0.09
CA ARG A 500 -27.21 7.56 0.76
C ARG A 500 -27.73 8.99 0.66
N GLU A 501 -28.04 9.47 -0.53
CA GLU A 501 -28.65 10.79 -0.74
C GLU A 501 -30.01 10.90 -0.02
N LEU A 502 -30.85 9.86 -0.09
CA LEU A 502 -32.14 9.82 0.62
C LEU A 502 -31.97 9.84 2.15
N LEU A 503 -30.97 9.14 2.67
CA LEU A 503 -30.69 9.11 4.10
C LEU A 503 -30.05 10.41 4.60
N ALA A 504 -29.26 11.10 3.78
CA ALA A 504 -28.61 12.36 4.13
C ALA A 504 -29.58 13.50 4.48
N GLU A 505 -30.82 13.41 4.02
CA GLU A 505 -31.89 14.36 4.43
C GLU A 505 -32.34 14.17 5.90
N LYS A 506 -32.01 13.03 6.52
CA LYS A 506 -32.51 12.60 7.83
C LYS A 506 -31.43 12.43 8.87
N VAL A 507 -30.26 11.93 8.45
CA VAL A 507 -29.11 11.66 9.30
C VAL A 507 -27.84 12.11 8.59
N GLU A 508 -26.88 12.60 9.37
CA GLU A 508 -25.56 12.93 8.84
C GLU A 508 -24.78 11.64 8.58
N LEU A 509 -24.35 11.44 7.34
CA LEU A 509 -23.53 10.31 6.89
C LEU A 509 -22.20 10.81 6.34
N ALA A 510 -21.24 9.88 6.15
CA ALA A 510 -20.01 10.20 5.45
C ALA A 510 -20.30 10.76 4.04
N PRO A 511 -19.44 11.66 3.53
CA PRO A 511 -19.63 12.29 2.23
C PRO A 511 -19.84 11.26 1.11
N GLY A 512 -20.89 11.45 0.31
CA GLY A 512 -21.16 10.64 -0.87
C GLY A 512 -20.15 10.91 -2.01
N ALA A 513 -20.22 10.13 -3.09
CA ALA A 513 -19.25 10.19 -4.20
C ALA A 513 -19.12 11.60 -4.80
N ARG A 514 -20.24 12.31 -4.95
CA ARG A 514 -20.24 13.69 -5.46
C ARG A 514 -19.54 14.66 -4.52
N GLU A 515 -19.81 14.55 -3.24
CA GLU A 515 -19.20 15.41 -2.22
C GLU A 515 -17.69 15.08 -2.07
N GLN A 516 -17.34 13.80 -2.09
CA GLN A 516 -15.92 13.36 -2.11
C GLN A 516 -15.15 13.94 -3.29
N ALA A 517 -15.75 14.06 -4.48
CA ALA A 517 -15.10 14.70 -5.63
C ALA A 517 -14.79 16.19 -5.37
N PHE A 518 -15.65 16.91 -4.65
CA PHE A 518 -15.36 18.29 -4.25
C PHE A 518 -14.28 18.37 -3.17
N ILE A 519 -14.29 17.44 -2.21
CA ILE A 519 -13.25 17.33 -1.18
C ILE A 519 -11.89 17.01 -1.82
N GLN A 520 -11.83 16.08 -2.76
CA GLN A 520 -10.61 15.77 -3.50
C GLN A 520 -10.07 16.98 -4.27
N ARG A 521 -10.94 17.80 -4.86
CA ARG A 521 -10.52 19.04 -5.52
C ARG A 521 -9.84 20.00 -4.54
N PHE A 522 -10.29 20.09 -3.29
CA PHE A 522 -9.63 20.85 -2.24
C PHE A 522 -8.25 20.27 -1.88
N TYR A 523 -8.13 18.93 -1.75
CA TYR A 523 -6.82 18.29 -1.51
C TYR A 523 -5.85 18.47 -2.68
N LEU A 524 -6.34 18.40 -3.93
CA LEU A 524 -5.53 18.73 -5.11
C LEU A 524 -5.01 20.17 -5.06
N TYR A 525 -5.87 21.12 -4.72
CA TYR A 525 -5.47 22.52 -4.53
C TYR A 525 -4.37 22.64 -3.47
N ARG A 526 -4.56 22.04 -2.30
CA ARG A 526 -3.58 22.06 -1.20
C ARG A 526 -2.22 21.51 -1.62
N ASN A 527 -2.19 20.36 -2.30
CA ASN A 527 -0.95 19.72 -2.72
C ASN A 527 -0.26 20.53 -3.83
N LEU A 528 -0.97 20.90 -4.89
CA LEU A 528 -0.38 21.61 -6.02
C LEU A 528 0.13 22.99 -5.67
N THR A 529 -0.42 23.62 -4.63
CA THR A 529 0.04 24.94 -4.14
C THR A 529 1.07 24.85 -3.01
N LYS A 530 1.50 23.66 -2.59
CA LYS A 530 2.53 23.46 -1.55
C LYS A 530 3.95 23.86 -2.01
N PRO A 531 4.43 23.48 -3.20
CA PRO A 531 5.81 23.81 -3.58
C PRO A 531 6.01 25.31 -3.74
N SER A 532 7.16 25.81 -3.28
CA SER A 532 7.48 27.23 -3.35
C SER A 532 8.26 27.65 -4.59
N GLU A 533 8.84 26.69 -5.34
CA GLU A 533 9.72 27.00 -6.46
C GLU A 533 9.38 26.22 -7.74
N LYS A 534 9.18 24.90 -7.69
CA LYS A 534 8.91 24.09 -8.91
C LYS A 534 7.84 23.05 -8.69
N LEU A 535 7.04 22.83 -9.71
CA LEU A 535 6.02 21.79 -9.77
C LEU A 535 6.22 20.95 -11.04
N TYR A 536 6.42 19.66 -10.86
CA TYR A 536 6.47 18.68 -11.95
C TYR A 536 5.20 17.85 -11.91
N VAL A 537 4.44 17.84 -13.00
CA VAL A 537 3.20 17.06 -13.15
C VAL A 537 3.42 16.03 -14.24
N SER A 538 3.14 14.77 -13.97
CA SER A 538 3.29 13.72 -14.98
C SER A 538 2.19 12.69 -14.95
N TYR A 539 2.02 11.99 -16.07
CA TYR A 539 1.07 10.89 -16.20
C TYR A 539 1.62 9.81 -17.14
N ALA A 540 1.19 8.56 -16.90
CA ALA A 540 1.54 7.42 -17.74
C ALA A 540 0.53 7.24 -18.90
N LYS A 541 1.00 6.74 -20.05
CA LYS A 541 0.15 6.40 -21.21
C LYS A 541 -0.46 5.00 -21.11
N VAL A 542 0.22 4.08 -20.41
CA VAL A 542 -0.27 2.73 -20.09
C VAL A 542 -0.06 2.40 -18.62
N ASP A 543 -0.87 1.51 -18.08
CA ASP A 543 -0.70 0.98 -16.73
C ASP A 543 0.39 -0.12 -16.64
N SER A 544 0.53 -0.74 -15.47
CA SER A 544 1.48 -1.84 -15.25
C SER A 544 1.21 -3.09 -16.07
N GLU A 545 -0.02 -3.26 -16.56
CA GLU A 545 -0.44 -4.40 -17.40
C GLU A 545 -0.32 -4.08 -18.90
N GLY A 546 0.07 -2.85 -19.27
CA GLY A 546 0.17 -2.39 -20.66
C GLY A 546 -1.15 -1.90 -21.24
N LYS A 547 -2.21 -1.75 -20.45
CA LYS A 547 -3.48 -1.21 -20.87
C LYS A 547 -3.41 0.32 -20.97
N ALA A 548 -3.92 0.88 -22.06
CA ALA A 548 -3.94 2.33 -22.25
C ALA A 548 -4.81 3.03 -21.20
N ILE A 549 -4.26 4.05 -20.56
CA ILE A 549 -4.93 4.89 -19.55
C ILE A 549 -4.98 6.35 -20.02
N ARG A 550 -5.99 7.07 -19.59
CA ARG A 550 -6.21 8.46 -19.99
C ARG A 550 -5.58 9.44 -19.01
N PRO A 551 -5.09 10.61 -19.47
CA PRO A 551 -4.71 11.66 -18.54
C PRO A 551 -5.92 12.18 -17.77
N SER A 552 -5.69 12.60 -16.54
CA SER A 552 -6.68 13.28 -15.69
C SER A 552 -7.14 14.61 -16.32
N TYR A 553 -8.37 15.02 -15.98
CA TYR A 553 -8.91 16.34 -16.30
C TYR A 553 -8.00 17.49 -15.82
N LEU A 554 -7.20 17.24 -14.79
CA LEU A 554 -6.27 18.21 -14.19
C LEU A 554 -5.25 18.73 -15.23
N THR A 555 -4.78 17.87 -16.13
CA THR A 555 -3.88 18.26 -17.22
C THR A 555 -4.53 19.31 -18.14
N GLY A 556 -5.82 19.15 -18.41
CA GLY A 556 -6.63 20.11 -19.16
C GLY A 556 -6.84 21.44 -18.42
N VAL A 557 -7.02 21.37 -17.09
CA VAL A 557 -7.13 22.58 -16.24
C VAL A 557 -5.83 23.37 -16.27
N LEU A 558 -4.69 22.71 -16.07
CA LEU A 558 -3.38 23.36 -16.11
C LEU A 558 -3.08 24.00 -17.45
N ARG A 559 -3.37 23.33 -18.57
CA ARG A 559 -3.16 23.89 -19.92
C ARG A 559 -4.11 25.06 -20.23
N LYS A 560 -5.28 25.11 -19.61
CA LYS A 560 -6.19 26.26 -19.72
C LYS A 560 -5.69 27.48 -18.93
N LEU A 561 -5.13 27.25 -17.74
CA LEU A 561 -4.53 28.30 -16.91
C LEU A 561 -3.21 28.82 -17.53
N PHE A 562 -2.41 27.92 -18.09
CA PHE A 562 -1.09 28.19 -18.65
C PHE A 562 -1.04 27.81 -20.15
N PRO A 563 -1.55 28.66 -21.06
CA PRO A 563 -1.56 28.33 -22.50
C PRO A 563 -0.17 28.12 -23.12
N THR A 564 0.88 28.65 -22.49
CA THR A 564 2.27 28.50 -22.93
C THR A 564 2.95 27.23 -22.39
N LEU A 565 2.28 26.49 -21.49
CA LEU A 565 2.80 25.26 -20.91
C LEU A 565 2.86 24.16 -21.99
N LYS A 566 4.06 23.68 -22.27
CA LYS A 566 4.29 22.61 -23.24
C LYS A 566 4.20 21.24 -22.55
N LEU A 567 3.53 20.32 -23.22
CA LEU A 567 3.60 18.91 -22.84
C LEU A 567 4.95 18.36 -23.31
N GLN A 568 5.73 17.85 -22.38
CA GLN A 568 6.97 17.13 -22.66
C GLN A 568 6.62 15.65 -22.85
N GLU A 569 7.09 15.07 -23.93
CA GLU A 569 7.01 13.64 -24.18
C GLU A 569 8.44 13.12 -24.30
N PRO A 570 9.11 12.80 -23.17
CA PRO A 570 10.43 12.20 -23.23
C PRO A 570 10.26 10.82 -23.86
N GLU A 571 10.48 10.76 -25.19
CA GLU A 571 10.57 9.51 -25.90
C GLU A 571 11.83 8.83 -25.42
N HIS A 572 11.68 7.63 -24.87
CA HIS A 572 12.71 6.71 -24.39
C HIS A 572 14.00 7.34 -23.82
N MET A 573 14.64 6.64 -22.91
CA MET A 573 15.95 6.99 -22.31
C MET A 573 17.06 7.34 -23.32
N GLU A 574 16.72 7.54 -24.57
CA GLU A 574 17.58 7.56 -25.74
C GLU A 574 18.56 8.73 -25.84
N ALA A 575 18.35 9.82 -25.13
CA ALA A 575 19.15 11.01 -25.37
C ALA A 575 19.83 11.62 -24.14
N HIS A 576 19.80 10.95 -23.01
CA HIS A 576 20.31 11.57 -21.80
C HIS A 576 21.68 11.01 -21.42
N THR A 577 22.71 11.78 -21.68
CA THR A 577 24.10 11.52 -21.30
C THR A 577 24.41 11.91 -19.86
N ASP A 578 23.44 12.39 -19.09
CA ASP A 578 23.61 12.77 -17.70
C ASP A 578 23.40 11.56 -16.78
N PHE A 579 24.45 10.81 -16.54
CA PHE A 579 24.47 9.70 -15.61
C PHE A 579 24.93 10.20 -14.24
N TYR A 580 24.13 9.88 -13.22
CA TYR A 580 24.43 10.27 -11.84
C TYR A 580 24.94 9.11 -10.99
N THR A 581 24.61 7.86 -11.37
CA THR A 581 25.05 6.63 -10.72
C THR A 581 25.64 5.65 -11.75
N LYS A 582 26.47 4.70 -11.28
CA LYS A 582 27.04 3.67 -12.15
C LYS A 582 25.96 2.75 -12.73
N GLU A 583 24.96 2.42 -11.93
CA GLU A 583 23.84 1.56 -12.29
C GLU A 583 22.97 2.19 -13.38
N ALA A 584 22.74 3.50 -13.30
CA ALA A 584 22.03 4.22 -14.36
C ALA A 584 22.84 4.29 -15.67
N ALA A 585 24.18 4.37 -15.54
CA ALA A 585 25.07 4.34 -16.70
C ALA A 585 25.14 2.95 -17.36
N GLU A 586 25.05 1.86 -16.58
CA GLU A 586 24.94 0.50 -17.12
C GLU A 586 23.69 0.33 -18.00
N ASP A 587 22.55 0.89 -17.61
CA ASP A 587 21.32 0.86 -18.42
C ASP A 587 21.49 1.54 -19.76
N TYR A 588 22.22 2.67 -19.79
CA TYR A 588 22.48 3.34 -21.07
C TYR A 588 23.33 2.47 -22.01
N LEU A 589 24.22 1.62 -21.49
CA LEU A 589 24.94 0.65 -22.34
C LEU A 589 24.01 -0.43 -22.91
N VAL A 590 22.88 -0.71 -22.25
CA VAL A 590 21.90 -1.70 -22.73
C VAL A 590 20.90 -1.09 -23.70
N PHE A 591 20.37 0.08 -23.39
CA PHE A 591 19.23 0.67 -24.07
C PHE A 591 19.54 1.94 -24.87
N GLY A 592 20.70 2.57 -24.60
CA GLY A 592 21.09 3.82 -25.24
C GLY A 592 21.58 3.67 -26.67
N PRO A 593 21.49 4.74 -27.47
CA PRO A 593 22.00 4.73 -28.84
C PRO A 593 23.53 4.56 -28.85
N HIS A 594 24.04 3.85 -29.86
CA HIS A 594 25.47 3.60 -30.07
C HIS A 594 26.18 4.83 -30.62
N GLU A 595 26.18 5.92 -29.89
CA GLU A 595 26.84 7.17 -30.18
C GLU A 595 28.14 7.35 -29.44
N GLU A 596 28.81 8.49 -29.58
CA GLU A 596 30.12 8.77 -28.96
C GLU A 596 30.10 8.59 -27.44
N ALA A 597 29.03 9.03 -26.78
CA ALA A 597 28.85 8.85 -25.34
C ALA A 597 28.79 7.38 -24.93
N TRP A 598 28.11 6.54 -25.70
CA TRP A 598 28.01 5.09 -25.47
C TRP A 598 29.39 4.43 -25.53
N TYR A 599 30.19 4.74 -26.57
CA TYR A 599 31.55 4.19 -26.70
C TYR A 599 32.48 4.70 -25.62
N ALA A 600 32.36 5.95 -25.20
CA ALA A 600 33.14 6.52 -24.11
C ALA A 600 32.83 5.81 -22.79
N LEU A 601 31.54 5.59 -22.49
CA LEU A 601 31.07 4.92 -21.31
C LEU A 601 31.48 3.43 -21.27
N ALA A 602 31.31 2.70 -22.38
CA ALA A 602 31.75 1.32 -22.50
C ALA A 602 33.25 1.18 -22.22
N ARG A 603 34.05 2.10 -22.77
CA ARG A 603 35.49 2.13 -22.54
C ARG A 603 35.85 2.42 -21.09
N TRP A 604 35.11 3.34 -20.45
CA TRP A 604 35.29 3.67 -19.02
C TRP A 604 35.04 2.47 -18.13
N PHE A 605 33.94 1.74 -18.30
CA PHE A 605 33.63 0.52 -17.53
C PHE A 605 34.65 -0.61 -17.75
N LEU A 606 35.19 -0.75 -18.94
CA LEU A 606 36.24 -1.76 -19.23
C LEU A 606 37.61 -1.42 -18.62
N GLN A 607 37.82 -0.19 -18.19
CA GLN A 607 39.05 0.28 -17.51
C GLN A 607 38.90 0.31 -15.97
N GLU A 608 37.70 0.06 -15.43
CA GLU A 608 37.49 0.01 -13.98
C GLU A 608 38.24 -1.16 -13.34
N ASN A 609 38.73 -1.01 -12.10
CA ASN A 609 39.51 -2.04 -11.41
C ASN A 609 38.69 -3.23 -10.86
N ASP A 610 37.37 -3.24 -11.07
CA ASP A 610 36.47 -4.32 -10.66
C ASP A 610 36.36 -5.37 -11.77
N MET A 611 37.04 -6.49 -11.60
CA MET A 611 37.04 -7.60 -12.57
C MET A 611 35.68 -8.22 -12.80
N GLN A 612 34.80 -8.27 -11.77
CA GLN A 612 33.44 -8.84 -11.91
C GLN A 612 32.56 -7.91 -12.77
N LYS A 613 32.66 -6.61 -12.53
CA LYS A 613 31.95 -5.61 -13.35
C LYS A 613 32.48 -5.59 -14.79
N GLN A 614 33.79 -5.63 -14.97
CA GLN A 614 34.38 -5.73 -16.33
C GLN A 614 33.80 -6.92 -17.10
N GLU A 615 33.74 -8.09 -16.47
CA GLU A 615 33.26 -9.32 -17.10
C GLU A 615 31.77 -9.24 -17.41
N LYS A 616 30.97 -8.67 -16.50
CA LYS A 616 29.54 -8.37 -16.73
C LYS A 616 29.35 -7.46 -17.96
N ILE A 617 30.12 -6.37 -18.04
CA ILE A 617 30.05 -5.43 -19.15
C ILE A 617 30.51 -6.08 -20.47
N ARG A 618 31.58 -6.87 -20.47
CA ARG A 618 32.01 -7.64 -21.65
C ARG A 618 30.90 -8.56 -22.15
N LYS A 619 30.23 -9.29 -21.27
CA LYS A 619 29.10 -10.15 -21.64
C LYS A 619 27.95 -9.33 -22.23
N LEU A 620 27.61 -8.18 -21.64
CA LEU A 620 26.61 -7.24 -22.15
C LEU A 620 26.95 -6.75 -23.58
N LEU A 621 28.17 -6.30 -23.78
CA LEU A 621 28.64 -5.81 -25.09
C LEU A 621 28.68 -6.92 -26.15
N HIS A 622 28.93 -8.17 -25.78
CA HIS A 622 28.92 -9.32 -26.66
C HIS A 622 27.53 -9.91 -26.92
N ALA A 623 26.57 -9.67 -26.03
CA ALA A 623 25.24 -10.26 -26.11
C ALA A 623 24.54 -10.07 -27.49
N PRO A 624 24.57 -8.89 -28.14
CA PRO A 624 23.94 -8.69 -29.47
C PRO A 624 24.58 -9.53 -30.59
N TYR A 625 25.85 -9.93 -30.41
CA TYR A 625 26.60 -10.71 -31.38
C TYR A 625 26.58 -12.23 -31.06
N THR A 626 26.02 -12.61 -29.91
CA THR A 626 25.94 -14.02 -29.52
C THR A 626 24.83 -14.70 -30.31
N ARG A 627 25.19 -15.66 -31.13
CA ARG A 627 24.22 -16.52 -31.80
C ARG A 627 24.13 -17.83 -31.01
N TYR A 628 22.93 -18.25 -30.71
CA TYR A 628 22.71 -19.56 -30.14
C TYR A 628 22.98 -20.61 -31.22
N GLU A 629 24.11 -21.30 -31.12
CA GLU A 629 24.47 -22.37 -32.06
C GLU A 629 24.01 -23.76 -31.61
N GLY A 630 23.22 -23.80 -30.51
CA GLY A 630 22.80 -25.03 -29.86
C GLY A 630 23.91 -25.60 -28.95
N GLU A 631 23.65 -25.74 -27.68
CA GLU A 631 24.61 -26.40 -26.79
C GLU A 631 24.53 -27.91 -27.01
N GLN A 632 25.68 -28.53 -27.32
CA GLN A 632 25.77 -29.95 -27.34
C GLN A 632 25.93 -30.48 -25.91
N ILE A 633 24.90 -31.12 -25.37
CA ILE A 633 25.02 -31.85 -24.11
C ILE A 633 26.02 -33.01 -24.27
N SER A 634 26.86 -33.22 -23.25
CA SER A 634 27.79 -34.32 -23.29
C SER A 634 27.05 -35.66 -23.42
N ARG A 635 27.71 -36.65 -24.05
CA ARG A 635 27.12 -37.99 -24.19
C ARG A 635 26.70 -38.59 -22.83
N ALA A 636 27.44 -38.30 -21.76
CA ALA A 636 27.14 -38.77 -20.42
C ALA A 636 25.80 -38.14 -19.91
N VAL A 637 25.64 -36.84 -20.09
CA VAL A 637 24.39 -36.11 -19.71
C VAL A 637 23.22 -36.58 -20.59
N ALA A 638 23.42 -36.73 -21.90
CA ALA A 638 22.38 -37.23 -22.81
C ALA A 638 21.95 -38.68 -22.43
N LEU A 639 22.88 -39.53 -22.07
CA LEU A 639 22.58 -40.89 -21.60
C LEU A 639 21.86 -40.92 -20.25
N ALA A 640 22.20 -39.99 -19.33
CA ALA A 640 21.53 -39.88 -18.05
C ALA A 640 20.10 -39.38 -18.21
N LEU A 641 19.86 -38.40 -19.08
CA LEU A 641 18.52 -37.80 -19.32
C LEU A 641 17.62 -38.72 -20.19
N TYR A 642 18.16 -39.34 -21.22
CA TYR A 642 17.34 -40.00 -22.23
C TYR A 642 17.55 -41.53 -22.30
N GLY A 643 18.53 -42.06 -21.57
CA GLY A 643 18.90 -43.46 -21.62
C GLY A 643 19.60 -43.85 -22.94
N ARG A 644 19.95 -45.17 -23.08
CA ARG A 644 20.54 -45.70 -24.34
C ARG A 644 19.53 -45.77 -25.50
N HIS A 645 18.24 -45.86 -25.18
CA HIS A 645 17.17 -45.93 -26.14
C HIS A 645 16.16 -44.81 -25.80
N PRO A 646 16.12 -43.72 -26.56
CA PRO A 646 15.19 -42.63 -26.28
C PRO A 646 13.73 -43.10 -26.56
N TYR A 647 12.88 -43.00 -25.55
CA TYR A 647 11.45 -43.19 -25.70
C TYR A 647 10.82 -41.82 -25.94
N GLY A 648 10.05 -41.68 -26.99
CA GLY A 648 9.34 -40.46 -27.34
C GLY A 648 7.98 -40.74 -27.97
N SER A 649 7.03 -39.81 -27.76
CA SER A 649 5.79 -39.79 -28.52
C SER A 649 6.03 -39.14 -29.90
N ILE A 650 5.16 -39.46 -30.87
CA ILE A 650 5.16 -38.79 -32.18
C ILE A 650 5.07 -37.27 -31.99
N THR A 651 4.25 -36.81 -31.07
CA THR A 651 4.13 -35.37 -30.74
C THR A 651 5.45 -34.73 -30.27
N ARG A 652 6.30 -35.51 -29.59
CA ARG A 652 7.64 -35.02 -29.18
C ARG A 652 8.57 -34.88 -30.38
N LEU A 653 8.50 -35.81 -31.33
CA LEU A 653 9.28 -35.72 -32.58
C LEU A 653 8.78 -34.57 -33.46
N GLU A 654 7.48 -34.35 -33.54
CA GLU A 654 6.88 -33.22 -34.26
C GLU A 654 7.30 -31.88 -33.65
N ARG A 655 7.29 -31.77 -32.31
CA ARG A 655 7.80 -30.56 -31.61
C ARG A 655 9.28 -30.33 -31.88
N PHE A 656 10.09 -31.39 -31.85
CA PHE A 656 11.52 -31.30 -32.18
C PHE A 656 11.74 -30.88 -33.63
N ALA A 657 10.93 -31.38 -34.58
CA ALA A 657 11.00 -30.99 -35.98
C ALA A 657 10.54 -29.54 -36.22
N ALA A 658 9.59 -29.05 -35.43
CA ALA A 658 9.11 -27.66 -35.50
C ALA A 658 10.08 -26.67 -34.83
N CYS A 659 10.68 -27.05 -33.71
CA CYS A 659 11.70 -26.30 -32.99
C CYS A 659 12.53 -27.29 -32.16
N ALA A 660 13.84 -27.30 -32.39
CA ALA A 660 14.76 -28.21 -31.69
C ALA A 660 14.96 -27.83 -30.20
N TYR A 661 14.39 -26.73 -29.75
CA TYR A 661 14.46 -26.22 -28.39
C TYR A 661 13.46 -26.90 -27.43
#